data_5528c19a29346aae006e80b43d3a5c44
#
_entry.id   5528c19a29346aae006e80b43d3a5c44
#
_cell.length_a   1.000
_cell.length_b   1.000
_cell.length_c   1.000
_cell.angle_alpha   90.00
_cell.angle_beta   90.00
_cell.angle_gamma   90.00
#
_symmetry.space_group_name_H-M   'P 1'
#
loop_
_entity.id
_entity.type
_entity.pdbx_description
1 polymer ?
#
loop_
_entity_poly.entity_id
_entity_poly.type
_entity_poly.pdbx_seq_one_letter_code
_entity_poly.pdbx_strand_id
1 'polypeptide(L)'
;MQALINWGFRNKAAMGLLVVITLIIGIISYFRLPMEFLPEADNPQVTVVTLAQGYDAGSMTTNVTEPVEQAVTSISGKTSILSTTGEGYSQVTLNFDSKTDMKEAKNKVEDAIKGIRLPEGVGEPLISQLNTSMIPIGQVSVTFDEGLTKENLDLANDEFRPLFEKQSGLSQVTFAGENSPRIQINLDHDKLKEFQIPVNAVMGVLQGQDVSASAGSTTIDGQKSTINVTDNLTSVDALKNLPVPMQVPNAPAVKLKDIATVEKVKPEDIITRVNGKEALAVVLFKESDASAVTAGEQVTETVDKINSDYEGVEATALFTTGEMVENSVNSMVREVALGALFATLVILLFLRKFKPTLVTAVSIPLSLCITLFLLWLSGVTLNILTLGGVAVAVGRLVDDSIVVVENIFRRSQNAKITKQNVLQSTMEVSRAITSSTLITVAVFLPMGLVNGSLKAFLLPFGLTVTYSLLASLLVALTVVPLLSRGMLKNTTLPSHRTPHRYVNVLRWSLNHKFVPILLAILVFGGSIALYITLPKAATNANDASFVAVTMEFPSDAPQDTIKQRMTDFEDKISKFEGYDHLITQYGSSEENAQYGAVSDSDTVFYTVIMKEDGDAESFIEQVNEAKKDEKDVTITASPSSIFGGSSNSSITYDVVGNDTDELLATSKTLMDKISDVDGVKKVSSNQEKTSPVFTVNVNTEKANAQQTAMQIRSLLNPQPIGAINLDDAPTPVFLDAGVNPDTLSDLKDLTIATSSGIQPLTDVASITEEEKPSTVLHKDGDLYVRVTAEVEPEELSVISKNIATEIKDIDLPKGVSLDTGGAAAQQADDFKDLGLTMLASILIVYLIMVLTFKTLKAPLAILITLPLASIGAVLGLLIARVPADATALIGALMLIGIVVTNAIVLIDRVKQNEETMIIRDAILEACGTRLRPVVMTAVATICAMLPLLFGHTEDGSLVSKSLAVVVIGGLAGATVLTLVVVPVFYELLYFRKSKRQRAQQLEVGEKIAQ
;
A
#
# COMPACT_ATOMS: atom_id res chain seq x y z
N MET A 1 -21.03 -31.34 22.25
CA MET A 1 -19.74 -32.04 22.26
C MET A 1 -19.88 -33.54 22.37
N GLN A 2 -20.38 -34.08 23.49
CA GLN A 2 -20.56 -35.56 23.70
C GLN A 2 -21.37 -36.21 22.58
N ALA A 3 -22.43 -35.56 22.11
CA ALA A 3 -23.26 -36.08 21.01
C ALA A 3 -22.47 -36.19 19.69
N LEU A 4 -21.65 -35.19 19.36
CA LEU A 4 -20.85 -35.14 18.13
C LEU A 4 -19.76 -36.23 18.12
N ILE A 5 -19.04 -36.39 19.24
CA ILE A 5 -18.01 -37.43 19.39
C ILE A 5 -18.66 -38.84 19.30
N ASN A 6 -19.79 -39.06 20.00
CA ASN A 6 -20.52 -40.34 19.96
C ASN A 6 -21.06 -40.67 18.57
N TRP A 7 -21.56 -39.67 17.83
CA TRP A 7 -22.02 -39.83 16.45
C TRP A 7 -20.91 -40.30 15.52
N GLY A 8 -19.71 -39.70 15.60
CA GLY A 8 -18.55 -40.11 14.81
C GLY A 8 -18.14 -41.57 15.08
N PHE A 9 -18.14 -41.99 16.35
CA PHE A 9 -17.87 -43.41 16.71
C PHE A 9 -18.95 -44.40 16.27
N ARG A 10 -20.20 -43.94 16.17
CA ARG A 10 -21.33 -44.79 15.73
C ARG A 10 -21.33 -44.97 14.21
N ASN A 11 -20.95 -43.94 13.47
CA ASN A 11 -21.05 -43.86 12.00
C ASN A 11 -19.66 -43.72 11.34
N LYS A 12 -18.75 -44.70 11.54
CA LYS A 12 -17.34 -44.62 11.05
C LYS A 12 -17.21 -44.48 9.54
N ALA A 13 -18.05 -45.20 8.76
CA ALA A 13 -18.04 -45.13 7.31
C ALA A 13 -18.45 -43.72 6.81
N ALA A 14 -19.52 -43.15 7.42
CA ALA A 14 -19.96 -41.81 7.12
C ALA A 14 -18.87 -40.78 7.48
N MET A 15 -18.15 -40.96 8.58
CA MET A 15 -17.04 -40.13 8.98
C MET A 15 -15.86 -40.19 7.98
N GLY A 16 -15.51 -41.45 7.53
CA GLY A 16 -14.50 -41.65 6.50
C GLY A 16 -14.88 -40.98 5.18
N LEU A 17 -16.13 -41.12 4.73
CA LEU A 17 -16.65 -40.46 3.55
C LEU A 17 -16.61 -38.91 3.69
N LEU A 18 -17.01 -38.38 4.85
CA LEU A 18 -16.97 -36.96 5.13
C LEU A 18 -15.54 -36.40 5.07
N VAL A 19 -14.53 -37.12 5.58
CA VAL A 19 -13.12 -36.75 5.47
C VAL A 19 -12.70 -36.69 4.01
N VAL A 20 -13.05 -37.70 3.19
CA VAL A 20 -12.72 -37.68 1.74
C VAL A 20 -13.41 -36.54 1.02
N ILE A 21 -14.69 -36.30 1.28
CA ILE A 21 -15.44 -35.18 0.70
C ILE A 21 -14.80 -33.84 1.09
N THR A 22 -14.41 -33.66 2.35
CA THR A 22 -13.75 -32.46 2.84
C THR A 22 -12.43 -32.20 2.11
N LEU A 23 -11.63 -33.24 1.87
CA LEU A 23 -10.38 -33.10 1.12
C LEU A 23 -10.65 -32.69 -0.34
N ILE A 24 -11.63 -33.32 -0.99
CA ILE A 24 -12.02 -32.99 -2.37
C ILE A 24 -12.52 -31.54 -2.46
N ILE A 25 -13.44 -31.16 -1.59
CA ILE A 25 -13.98 -29.79 -1.57
C ILE A 25 -12.87 -28.78 -1.28
N GLY A 26 -11.95 -29.06 -0.34
CA GLY A 26 -10.84 -28.17 -0.02
C GLY A 26 -9.90 -27.96 -1.21
N ILE A 27 -9.59 -29.04 -1.94
CA ILE A 27 -8.78 -28.95 -3.16
C ILE A 27 -9.50 -28.15 -4.25
N ILE A 28 -10.79 -28.40 -4.47
CA ILE A 28 -11.60 -27.63 -5.43
C ILE A 28 -11.65 -26.16 -5.04
N SER A 29 -11.79 -25.86 -3.74
CA SER A 29 -11.83 -24.49 -3.23
C SER A 29 -10.50 -23.77 -3.47
N TYR A 30 -9.37 -24.43 -3.34
CA TYR A 30 -8.05 -23.86 -3.64
C TYR A 30 -7.97 -23.36 -5.10
N PHE A 31 -8.42 -24.16 -6.06
CA PHE A 31 -8.40 -23.77 -7.48
C PHE A 31 -9.49 -22.77 -7.87
N ARG A 32 -10.49 -22.54 -7.00
CA ARG A 32 -11.56 -21.56 -7.23
C ARG A 32 -11.40 -20.26 -6.49
N LEU A 33 -10.48 -20.19 -5.53
CA LEU A 33 -10.19 -18.96 -4.80
C LEU A 33 -9.45 -18.00 -5.74
N PRO A 34 -9.96 -16.76 -5.92
CA PRO A 34 -9.19 -15.74 -6.63
C PRO A 34 -7.87 -15.50 -5.91
N MET A 35 -6.78 -15.44 -6.68
CA MET A 35 -5.43 -15.14 -6.18
C MET A 35 -5.15 -13.68 -6.45
N GLU A 36 -4.85 -12.94 -5.40
CA GLU A 36 -4.57 -11.52 -5.45
C GLU A 36 -3.31 -11.19 -4.65
N PHE A 37 -2.72 -10.06 -4.94
CA PHE A 37 -1.58 -9.58 -4.15
C PHE A 37 -2.04 -9.09 -2.77
N LEU A 38 -2.96 -8.13 -2.75
CA LEU A 38 -3.57 -7.55 -1.56
C LEU A 38 -5.09 -7.73 -1.60
N PRO A 39 -5.76 -7.76 -0.45
CA PRO A 39 -7.22 -7.70 -0.40
C PRO A 39 -7.71 -6.34 -0.92
N GLU A 40 -8.91 -6.31 -1.47
CA GLU A 40 -9.53 -5.08 -1.94
C GLU A 40 -9.72 -4.10 -0.76
N ALA A 41 -9.14 -2.92 -0.90
CA ALA A 41 -9.18 -1.85 0.09
C ALA A 41 -9.37 -0.51 -0.62
N ASP A 42 -10.40 0.22 -0.20
CA ASP A 42 -10.60 1.60 -0.62
C ASP A 42 -9.67 2.52 0.17
N ASN A 43 -8.97 3.40 -0.54
CA ASN A 43 -8.34 4.54 0.08
C ASN A 43 -9.45 5.58 0.36
N PRO A 44 -9.61 6.09 1.59
CA PRO A 44 -10.65 7.07 1.91
C PRO A 44 -10.31 8.48 1.38
N GLN A 45 -9.92 8.55 0.11
CA GLN A 45 -9.53 9.78 -0.59
C GLN A 45 -10.17 9.81 -1.98
N VAL A 46 -10.62 11.00 -2.38
CA VAL A 46 -11.00 11.31 -3.75
C VAL A 46 -10.13 12.47 -4.22
N THR A 47 -9.44 12.29 -5.34
CA THR A 47 -8.55 13.29 -5.92
C THR A 47 -9.17 13.84 -7.20
N VAL A 48 -9.17 15.15 -7.34
CA VAL A 48 -9.57 15.89 -8.53
C VAL A 48 -8.31 16.50 -9.12
N VAL A 49 -7.93 16.10 -10.32
CA VAL A 49 -6.80 16.65 -11.06
C VAL A 49 -7.31 17.46 -12.25
N THR A 50 -6.78 18.65 -12.45
CA THR A 50 -7.09 19.51 -13.58
C THR A 50 -5.80 19.98 -14.21
N LEU A 51 -5.63 19.79 -15.50
CA LEU A 51 -4.47 20.21 -16.27
C LEU A 51 -4.78 21.49 -17.06
N ALA A 52 -3.85 22.44 -17.11
CA ALA A 52 -3.99 23.68 -17.85
C ALA A 52 -2.63 24.24 -18.26
N GLN A 53 -2.15 23.89 -19.44
CA GLN A 53 -0.86 24.38 -19.94
C GLN A 53 -0.77 25.90 -19.97
N GLY A 54 0.39 26.45 -19.59
CA GLY A 54 0.67 27.88 -19.61
C GLY A 54 0.06 28.69 -18.47
N TYR A 55 -0.41 28.02 -17.40
CA TYR A 55 -0.80 28.68 -16.16
C TYR A 55 0.32 28.52 -15.12
N ASP A 56 0.80 29.63 -14.54
CA ASP A 56 1.64 29.59 -13.35
C ASP A 56 0.85 29.12 -12.13
N ALA A 57 1.54 28.68 -11.06
CA ALA A 57 0.91 28.16 -9.86
C ALA A 57 -0.10 29.13 -9.21
N GLY A 58 0.19 30.44 -9.19
CA GLY A 58 -0.70 31.44 -8.62
C GLY A 58 -1.98 31.65 -9.44
N SER A 59 -1.84 31.74 -10.77
CA SER A 59 -2.98 31.83 -11.69
C SER A 59 -3.81 30.55 -11.67
N MET A 60 -3.18 29.40 -11.58
CA MET A 60 -3.83 28.10 -11.47
C MET A 60 -4.59 27.98 -10.14
N THR A 61 -4.01 28.46 -9.04
CA THR A 61 -4.67 28.52 -7.73
C THR A 61 -5.97 29.29 -7.81
N THR A 62 -5.92 30.56 -8.27
CA THR A 62 -7.08 31.46 -8.28
C THR A 62 -8.17 31.03 -9.26
N ASN A 63 -7.78 30.56 -10.45
CA ASN A 63 -8.74 30.29 -11.54
C ASN A 63 -9.27 28.85 -11.58
N VAL A 64 -8.58 27.89 -10.94
CA VAL A 64 -8.92 26.47 -11.01
C VAL A 64 -9.05 25.87 -9.62
N THR A 65 -8.01 25.96 -8.78
CA THR A 65 -7.97 25.29 -7.48
C THR A 65 -9.04 25.80 -6.52
N GLU A 66 -9.12 27.12 -6.30
CA GLU A 66 -10.11 27.72 -5.40
C GLU A 66 -11.55 27.46 -5.85
N PRO A 67 -11.94 27.59 -7.15
CA PRO A 67 -13.27 27.17 -7.61
C PRO A 67 -13.59 25.71 -7.34
N VAL A 68 -12.61 24.79 -7.53
CA VAL A 68 -12.80 23.36 -7.22
C VAL A 68 -12.97 23.14 -5.72
N GLU A 69 -12.11 23.76 -4.88
CA GLU A 69 -12.21 23.68 -3.41
C GLU A 69 -13.58 24.17 -2.92
N GLN A 70 -14.02 25.33 -3.42
CA GLN A 70 -15.34 25.89 -3.05
C GLN A 70 -16.49 24.95 -3.39
N ALA A 71 -16.48 24.34 -4.57
CA ALA A 71 -17.52 23.42 -4.99
C ALA A 71 -17.60 22.17 -4.10
N VAL A 72 -16.45 21.63 -3.69
CA VAL A 72 -16.38 20.41 -2.88
C VAL A 72 -16.48 20.69 -1.37
N THR A 73 -16.44 21.94 -0.94
CA THR A 73 -16.51 22.33 0.48
C THR A 73 -17.78 21.83 1.18
N SER A 74 -18.92 21.76 0.46
CA SER A 74 -20.22 21.34 1.03
C SER A 74 -20.40 19.81 1.16
N ILE A 75 -19.46 19.01 0.65
CA ILE A 75 -19.57 17.55 0.66
C ILE A 75 -19.45 17.02 2.09
N SER A 76 -20.46 16.25 2.51
CA SER A 76 -20.51 15.66 3.85
C SER A 76 -19.61 14.43 3.98
N GLY A 77 -19.07 14.22 5.18
CA GLY A 77 -18.22 13.05 5.49
C GLY A 77 -16.73 13.26 5.21
N LYS A 78 -16.33 14.36 4.59
CA LYS A 78 -14.92 14.72 4.47
C LYS A 78 -14.32 15.13 5.79
N THR A 79 -13.06 14.85 5.99
CA THR A 79 -12.25 15.23 7.16
C THR A 79 -11.34 16.41 6.85
N SER A 80 -10.85 16.53 5.63
CA SER A 80 -10.04 17.66 5.15
C SER A 80 -10.03 17.72 3.62
N ILE A 81 -9.70 18.92 3.10
CA ILE A 81 -9.37 19.14 1.69
C ILE A 81 -7.91 19.58 1.67
N LEU A 82 -7.08 18.91 0.88
CA LEU A 82 -5.69 19.28 0.62
C LEU A 82 -5.52 19.59 -0.85
N SER A 83 -4.92 20.72 -1.18
CA SER A 83 -4.67 21.09 -2.57
C SER A 83 -3.20 21.34 -2.80
N THR A 84 -2.71 20.84 -3.92
CA THR A 84 -1.38 21.09 -4.45
C THR A 84 -1.55 21.69 -5.83
N THR A 85 -1.03 22.87 -6.02
CA THR A 85 -1.12 23.60 -7.28
C THR A 85 0.27 23.92 -7.76
N GLY A 86 0.63 23.42 -8.93
CA GLY A 86 1.89 23.72 -9.61
C GLY A 86 1.68 24.41 -10.94
N GLU A 87 2.74 24.55 -11.71
CA GLU A 87 2.67 25.07 -13.06
C GLU A 87 1.92 24.06 -13.96
N GLY A 88 0.80 24.50 -14.54
CA GLY A 88 0.01 23.71 -15.46
C GLY A 88 -0.89 22.65 -14.82
N TYR A 89 -0.95 22.50 -13.50
CA TYR A 89 -1.84 21.54 -12.86
C TYR A 89 -2.42 22.01 -11.51
N SER A 90 -3.59 21.49 -11.19
CA SER A 90 -4.23 21.57 -9.88
C SER A 90 -4.63 20.17 -9.42
N GLN A 91 -4.23 19.81 -8.22
CA GLN A 91 -4.62 18.55 -7.58
C GLN A 91 -5.33 18.86 -6.27
N VAL A 92 -6.62 18.54 -6.17
CA VAL A 92 -7.44 18.73 -4.97
C VAL A 92 -7.83 17.37 -4.42
N THR A 93 -7.33 17.03 -3.24
CA THR A 93 -7.56 15.75 -2.58
C THR A 93 -8.49 15.94 -1.39
N LEU A 94 -9.63 15.28 -1.44
CA LEU A 94 -10.60 15.21 -0.34
C LEU A 94 -10.32 13.95 0.47
N ASN A 95 -10.00 14.11 1.74
CA ASN A 95 -9.90 13.02 2.70
C ASN A 95 -11.26 12.79 3.36
N PHE A 96 -11.66 11.55 3.54
CA PHE A 96 -12.92 11.13 4.14
C PHE A 96 -12.70 10.32 5.42
N ASP A 97 -13.72 10.26 6.26
CA ASP A 97 -13.73 9.29 7.36
C ASP A 97 -13.68 7.86 6.77
N SER A 98 -12.90 7.01 7.38
CA SER A 98 -12.70 5.61 6.96
C SER A 98 -13.97 4.74 6.92
N LYS A 99 -15.11 5.25 7.37
CA LYS A 99 -16.44 4.60 7.29
C LYS A 99 -17.27 5.06 6.09
N THR A 100 -16.79 6.04 5.35
CA THR A 100 -17.50 6.62 4.22
C THR A 100 -17.60 5.61 3.09
N ASP A 101 -18.76 5.51 2.45
CA ASP A 101 -18.90 4.80 1.18
C ASP A 101 -18.22 5.63 0.10
N MET A 102 -17.04 5.15 -0.34
CA MET A 102 -16.19 5.91 -1.25
C MET A 102 -16.76 6.03 -2.65
N LYS A 103 -17.57 5.06 -3.09
CA LYS A 103 -18.27 5.14 -4.37
C LYS A 103 -19.33 6.25 -4.35
N GLU A 104 -20.08 6.36 -3.26
CA GLU A 104 -21.04 7.48 -3.07
C GLU A 104 -20.31 8.82 -2.93
N ALA A 105 -19.16 8.85 -2.22
CA ALA A 105 -18.35 10.03 -2.07
C ALA A 105 -17.82 10.53 -3.43
N LYS A 106 -17.27 9.64 -4.26
CA LYS A 106 -16.81 9.97 -5.61
C LYS A 106 -17.94 10.56 -6.46
N ASN A 107 -19.12 9.94 -6.47
CA ASN A 107 -20.27 10.44 -7.22
C ASN A 107 -20.69 11.86 -6.75
N LYS A 108 -20.63 12.14 -5.44
CA LYS A 108 -20.92 13.50 -4.92
C LYS A 108 -19.87 14.52 -5.36
N VAL A 109 -18.61 14.14 -5.43
CA VAL A 109 -17.53 14.99 -5.96
C VAL A 109 -17.76 15.25 -7.44
N GLU A 110 -18.04 14.22 -8.23
CA GLU A 110 -18.36 14.37 -9.67
C GLU A 110 -19.54 15.32 -9.90
N ASP A 111 -20.61 15.19 -9.15
CA ASP A 111 -21.80 16.04 -9.28
C ASP A 111 -21.51 17.50 -8.86
N ALA A 112 -20.67 17.71 -7.85
CA ALA A 112 -20.24 19.03 -7.43
C ALA A 112 -19.37 19.73 -8.48
N ILE A 113 -18.45 18.98 -9.11
CA ILE A 113 -17.51 19.48 -10.11
C ILE A 113 -18.21 19.79 -11.45
N LYS A 114 -19.22 19.02 -11.89
CA LYS A 114 -19.99 19.27 -13.11
C LYS A 114 -20.62 20.66 -13.18
N GLY A 115 -20.83 21.31 -12.04
CA GLY A 115 -21.41 22.65 -11.95
C GLY A 115 -20.44 23.81 -12.12
N ILE A 116 -19.13 23.56 -12.15
CA ILE A 116 -18.08 24.59 -12.21
C ILE A 116 -17.87 25.04 -13.66
N ARG A 117 -17.71 26.35 -13.84
CA ARG A 117 -17.25 26.93 -15.10
C ARG A 117 -15.77 27.30 -14.97
N LEU A 118 -14.94 26.51 -15.57
CA LEU A 118 -13.50 26.78 -15.65
C LEU A 118 -13.20 27.68 -16.87
N PRO A 119 -12.09 28.44 -16.86
CA PRO A 119 -11.67 29.25 -17.99
C PRO A 119 -11.41 28.44 -19.26
N GLU A 120 -11.49 29.08 -20.42
CA GLU A 120 -11.12 28.45 -21.69
C GLU A 120 -9.64 28.04 -21.68
N GLY A 121 -9.37 26.82 -22.17
CA GLY A 121 -8.03 26.23 -22.23
C GLY A 121 -7.63 25.49 -20.96
N VAL A 122 -8.51 25.37 -19.98
CA VAL A 122 -8.37 24.43 -18.86
C VAL A 122 -8.99 23.10 -19.25
N GLY A 123 -8.28 22.01 -19.03
CA GLY A 123 -8.77 20.65 -19.27
C GLY A 123 -9.96 20.27 -18.38
N GLU A 124 -10.69 19.24 -18.74
CA GLU A 124 -11.76 18.70 -17.88
C GLU A 124 -11.17 18.13 -16.59
N PRO A 125 -11.79 18.41 -15.43
CA PRO A 125 -11.33 17.83 -14.17
C PRO A 125 -11.45 16.31 -14.15
N LEU A 126 -10.35 15.63 -13.92
CA LEU A 126 -10.25 14.18 -13.80
C LEU A 126 -10.45 13.78 -12.33
N ILE A 127 -11.43 12.92 -12.05
CA ILE A 127 -11.79 12.55 -10.67
C ILE A 127 -11.47 11.09 -10.44
N SER A 128 -10.54 10.85 -9.54
CA SER A 128 -10.08 9.51 -9.18
C SER A 128 -10.37 9.19 -7.70
N GLN A 129 -10.63 7.94 -7.45
CA GLN A 129 -10.69 7.37 -6.12
C GLN A 129 -9.77 6.15 -6.13
N LEU A 130 -8.62 6.26 -5.46
CA LEU A 130 -7.64 5.19 -5.43
C LEU A 130 -8.15 4.02 -4.57
N ASN A 131 -8.03 2.83 -5.10
CA ASN A 131 -8.23 1.57 -4.38
C ASN A 131 -7.17 0.54 -4.82
N THR A 132 -7.06 -0.57 -4.12
CA THR A 132 -6.08 -1.61 -4.47
C THR A 132 -6.35 -2.28 -5.82
N SER A 133 -7.56 -2.16 -6.39
CA SER A 133 -7.87 -2.66 -7.75
C SER A 133 -7.31 -1.76 -8.85
N MET A 134 -6.94 -0.51 -8.53
CA MET A 134 -6.27 0.42 -9.46
C MET A 134 -4.74 0.23 -9.49
N ILE A 135 -4.21 -0.75 -8.78
CA ILE A 135 -2.82 -1.17 -8.95
C ILE A 135 -2.72 -1.87 -10.29
N PRO A 136 -1.82 -1.45 -11.19
CA PRO A 136 -1.68 -2.09 -12.49
C PRO A 136 -1.39 -3.58 -12.35
N ILE A 137 -2.11 -4.40 -13.11
CA ILE A 137 -1.82 -5.85 -13.17
C ILE A 137 -0.52 -6.12 -13.91
N GLY A 138 -0.12 -5.21 -14.77
CA GLY A 138 1.15 -5.27 -15.49
C GLY A 138 1.41 -3.99 -16.28
N GLN A 139 2.66 -3.83 -16.62
CA GLN A 139 3.13 -2.82 -17.56
C GLN A 139 3.91 -3.50 -18.67
N VAL A 140 3.53 -3.22 -19.89
CA VAL A 140 4.19 -3.73 -21.10
C VAL A 140 4.81 -2.55 -21.84
N SER A 141 6.05 -2.67 -22.26
CA SER A 141 6.66 -1.74 -23.19
C SER A 141 6.53 -2.28 -24.61
N VAL A 142 6.16 -1.43 -25.55
CA VAL A 142 6.15 -1.75 -26.98
C VAL A 142 7.08 -0.79 -27.68
N THR A 143 8.15 -1.32 -28.26
CA THR A 143 9.15 -0.59 -29.05
C THR A 143 9.08 -1.01 -30.50
N PHE A 144 9.42 -0.11 -31.41
CA PHE A 144 9.43 -0.35 -32.86
C PHE A 144 10.80 -0.04 -33.41
N ASP A 145 11.29 -0.83 -34.37
CA ASP A 145 12.60 -0.60 -34.99
C ASP A 145 12.70 0.76 -35.68
N GLU A 146 11.61 1.26 -36.25
CA GLU A 146 11.51 2.57 -36.90
C GLU A 146 11.04 3.68 -35.94
N GLY A 147 10.95 3.41 -34.62
CA GLY A 147 10.44 4.32 -33.59
C GLY A 147 8.91 4.52 -33.64
N LEU A 148 8.41 5.48 -32.88
CA LEU A 148 6.96 5.76 -32.76
C LEU A 148 6.51 6.63 -33.95
N THR A 149 6.42 6.02 -35.12
CA THR A 149 5.84 6.66 -36.32
C THR A 149 4.30 6.62 -36.23
N LYS A 150 3.61 7.37 -37.11
CA LYS A 150 2.14 7.34 -37.17
C LYS A 150 1.61 5.92 -37.47
N GLU A 151 2.25 5.25 -38.44
CA GLU A 151 1.89 3.90 -38.85
C GLU A 151 2.02 2.90 -37.70
N ASN A 152 3.07 3.06 -36.87
CA ASN A 152 3.30 2.24 -35.69
C ASN A 152 2.31 2.54 -34.55
N LEU A 153 1.93 3.83 -34.39
CA LEU A 153 0.90 4.23 -33.43
C LEU A 153 -0.50 3.74 -33.86
N ASP A 154 -0.83 3.86 -35.17
CA ASP A 154 -2.08 3.32 -35.70
C ASP A 154 -2.13 1.79 -35.53
N LEU A 155 -1.03 1.07 -35.80
CA LEU A 155 -0.89 -0.36 -35.57
C LEU A 155 -1.12 -0.71 -34.09
N ALA A 156 -0.53 0.05 -33.16
CA ALA A 156 -0.69 -0.16 -31.74
C ALA A 156 -2.15 0.03 -31.30
N ASN A 157 -2.82 1.06 -31.80
CA ASN A 157 -4.19 1.36 -31.46
C ASN A 157 -5.22 0.43 -32.11
N ASP A 158 -5.03 0.09 -33.39
CA ASP A 158 -6.01 -0.69 -34.15
C ASP A 158 -5.86 -2.19 -33.94
N GLU A 159 -4.64 -2.69 -33.68
CA GLU A 159 -4.37 -4.11 -33.54
C GLU A 159 -3.98 -4.51 -32.10
N PHE A 160 -3.03 -3.81 -31.45
CA PHE A 160 -2.53 -4.25 -30.14
C PHE A 160 -3.50 -3.91 -29.01
N ARG A 161 -4.09 -2.70 -28.98
CA ARG A 161 -5.09 -2.31 -27.99
C ARG A 161 -6.26 -3.30 -27.94
N PRO A 162 -6.91 -3.69 -29.07
CA PRO A 162 -7.96 -4.71 -29.07
C PRO A 162 -7.49 -6.11 -28.65
N LEU A 163 -6.19 -6.47 -28.83
CA LEU A 163 -5.68 -7.73 -28.35
C LEU A 163 -5.67 -7.80 -26.83
N PHE A 164 -5.31 -6.70 -26.15
CA PHE A 164 -5.36 -6.61 -24.69
C PHE A 164 -6.80 -6.45 -24.18
N GLU A 165 -7.61 -5.58 -24.78
CA GLU A 165 -8.98 -5.31 -24.34
C GLU A 165 -9.95 -6.52 -24.47
N LYS A 166 -9.67 -7.45 -25.37
CA LYS A 166 -10.45 -8.70 -25.54
C LYS A 166 -10.12 -9.74 -24.47
N GLN A 167 -9.05 -9.55 -23.68
CA GLN A 167 -8.70 -10.51 -22.64
C GLN A 167 -9.69 -10.43 -21.49
N SER A 168 -10.17 -11.60 -21.06
CA SER A 168 -11.08 -11.68 -19.92
C SER A 168 -10.35 -11.31 -18.62
N GLY A 169 -10.99 -10.52 -17.78
CA GLY A 169 -10.42 -10.12 -16.48
C GLY A 169 -9.58 -8.84 -16.52
N LEU A 170 -9.40 -8.19 -17.68
CA LEU A 170 -8.88 -6.83 -17.80
C LEU A 170 -10.04 -5.83 -17.83
N SER A 171 -9.97 -4.79 -17.00
CA SER A 171 -10.97 -3.73 -16.92
C SER A 171 -10.63 -2.51 -17.76
N GLN A 172 -9.34 -2.20 -17.86
CA GLN A 172 -8.84 -1.03 -18.56
C GLN A 172 -7.44 -1.30 -19.13
N VAL A 173 -7.21 -0.78 -20.32
CA VAL A 173 -5.93 -0.81 -21.03
C VAL A 173 -5.58 0.63 -21.41
N THR A 174 -4.50 1.14 -20.90
CA THR A 174 -4.05 2.52 -21.12
C THR A 174 -2.71 2.51 -21.84
N PHE A 175 -2.63 3.24 -22.97
CA PHE A 175 -1.39 3.44 -23.70
C PHE A 175 -0.83 4.81 -23.35
N ALA A 176 0.33 4.86 -22.72
CA ALA A 176 1.04 6.09 -22.40
C ALA A 176 2.26 6.26 -23.30
N GLY A 177 2.61 7.51 -23.61
CA GLY A 177 3.67 7.84 -24.56
C GLY A 177 3.18 7.96 -26.00
N GLU A 178 1.86 7.94 -26.22
CA GLU A 178 1.25 8.22 -27.51
C GLU A 178 1.36 9.72 -27.83
N ASN A 179 2.54 10.17 -28.27
CA ASN A 179 2.67 11.51 -28.83
C ASN A 179 2.10 11.52 -30.24
N SER A 180 0.77 11.65 -30.33
CA SER A 180 0.09 11.71 -31.62
C SER A 180 0.60 12.90 -32.42
N PRO A 181 1.03 12.69 -33.68
CA PRO A 181 1.51 13.79 -34.51
C PRO A 181 0.39 14.82 -34.70
N ARG A 182 0.79 16.09 -34.55
CA ARG A 182 -0.09 17.25 -34.78
C ARG A 182 0.41 18.07 -35.95
N ILE A 183 -0.49 18.84 -36.55
CA ILE A 183 -0.09 19.87 -37.51
C ILE A 183 0.20 21.13 -36.73
N GLN A 184 1.40 21.65 -36.91
CA GLN A 184 1.82 22.92 -36.36
C GLN A 184 1.94 23.96 -37.47
N ILE A 185 1.26 25.07 -37.28
CA ILE A 185 1.29 26.21 -38.17
C ILE A 185 2.11 27.30 -37.48
N ASN A 186 3.37 27.48 -37.85
CA ASN A 186 4.25 28.49 -37.30
C ASN A 186 4.15 29.76 -38.15
N LEU A 187 3.60 30.83 -37.60
CA LEU A 187 3.45 32.10 -38.28
C LEU A 187 4.78 32.84 -38.38
N ASP A 188 5.01 33.47 -39.56
CA ASP A 188 6.15 34.37 -39.77
C ASP A 188 5.71 35.79 -39.40
N HIS A 189 6.14 36.24 -38.23
CA HIS A 189 5.76 37.54 -37.67
C HIS A 189 6.17 38.72 -38.54
N ASP A 190 7.30 38.65 -39.25
CA ASP A 190 7.77 39.72 -40.15
C ASP A 190 6.88 39.82 -41.38
N LYS A 191 6.48 38.71 -41.96
CA LYS A 191 5.54 38.67 -43.08
C LYS A 191 4.15 39.11 -42.68
N LEU A 192 3.67 38.75 -41.47
CA LEU A 192 2.39 39.23 -40.95
C LEU A 192 2.36 40.75 -40.83
N LYS A 193 3.48 41.38 -40.37
CA LYS A 193 3.64 42.84 -40.33
C LYS A 193 3.69 43.43 -41.75
N GLU A 194 4.45 42.83 -42.68
CA GLU A 194 4.54 43.28 -44.06
C GLU A 194 3.17 43.29 -44.76
N PHE A 195 2.38 42.25 -44.60
CA PHE A 195 1.05 42.10 -45.19
C PHE A 195 -0.09 42.73 -44.36
N GLN A 196 0.23 43.33 -43.18
CA GLN A 196 -0.73 43.92 -42.25
C GLN A 196 -1.85 42.96 -41.84
N ILE A 197 -1.49 41.68 -41.58
CA ILE A 197 -2.43 40.62 -41.18
C ILE A 197 -2.26 40.38 -39.67
N PRO A 198 -3.29 40.66 -38.85
CA PRO A 198 -3.23 40.33 -37.45
C PRO A 198 -3.41 38.80 -37.23
N VAL A 199 -2.75 38.24 -36.20
CA VAL A 199 -2.82 36.82 -35.83
C VAL A 199 -4.26 36.33 -35.68
N ASN A 200 -5.13 37.13 -35.06
CA ASN A 200 -6.56 36.80 -34.89
C ASN A 200 -7.31 36.66 -36.22
N ALA A 201 -6.89 37.33 -37.29
CA ALA A 201 -7.51 37.12 -38.60
C ALA A 201 -7.13 35.77 -39.20
N VAL A 202 -5.89 35.33 -39.00
CA VAL A 202 -5.44 33.98 -39.39
C VAL A 202 -6.21 32.93 -38.60
N MET A 203 -6.28 33.12 -37.27
CA MET A 203 -7.02 32.25 -36.38
C MET A 203 -8.49 32.12 -36.79
N GLY A 204 -9.18 33.22 -37.03
CA GLY A 204 -10.58 33.22 -37.46
C GLY A 204 -10.83 32.55 -38.83
N VAL A 205 -9.87 32.63 -39.76
CA VAL A 205 -9.95 31.89 -41.03
C VAL A 205 -9.77 30.42 -40.79
N LEU A 206 -8.83 30.00 -39.94
CA LEU A 206 -8.58 28.60 -39.65
C LEU A 206 -9.71 27.95 -38.86
N GLN A 207 -10.23 28.61 -37.83
CA GLN A 207 -11.40 28.14 -37.06
C GLN A 207 -12.67 28.06 -37.87
N GLY A 208 -12.80 28.83 -38.93
CA GLY A 208 -13.94 28.83 -39.84
C GLY A 208 -13.94 27.69 -40.88
N GLN A 209 -12.91 26.85 -40.95
CA GLN A 209 -12.75 25.88 -42.05
C GLN A 209 -13.17 24.45 -41.67
N ASP A 210 -13.28 24.12 -40.42
CA ASP A 210 -13.81 22.81 -39.98
C ASP A 210 -15.25 22.98 -39.49
N VAL A 211 -16.16 23.31 -40.45
CA VAL A 211 -17.54 23.52 -40.09
C VAL A 211 -18.38 22.39 -40.68
N SER A 212 -18.91 21.55 -39.80
CA SER A 212 -20.09 20.72 -40.13
C SER A 212 -21.27 21.26 -39.33
N ALA A 213 -21.97 22.24 -39.91
CA ALA A 213 -23.10 22.88 -39.25
C ALA A 213 -24.41 22.59 -40.01
N SER A 214 -25.44 22.21 -39.24
CA SER A 214 -26.78 22.14 -39.86
C SER A 214 -27.34 23.55 -39.99
N ALA A 215 -27.59 23.97 -41.25
CA ALA A 215 -28.22 25.26 -41.55
C ALA A 215 -29.76 25.21 -41.33
N GLY A 216 -30.25 24.11 -40.78
CA GLY A 216 -31.66 23.92 -40.53
C GLY A 216 -32.38 23.07 -41.57
N SER A 217 -33.70 22.97 -41.47
CA SER A 217 -34.52 22.21 -42.45
C SER A 217 -35.50 23.13 -43.18
N THR A 218 -35.63 22.92 -44.47
CA THR A 218 -36.60 23.62 -45.32
C THR A 218 -37.32 22.61 -46.20
N THR A 219 -38.34 23.08 -46.94
CA THR A 219 -39.06 22.24 -47.89
C THR A 219 -38.53 22.52 -49.30
N ILE A 220 -37.89 21.53 -49.89
CA ILE A 220 -37.40 21.56 -51.27
C ILE A 220 -38.21 20.53 -52.07
N ASP A 221 -38.83 20.97 -53.20
CA ASP A 221 -39.67 20.10 -54.07
C ASP A 221 -40.76 19.34 -53.32
N GLY A 222 -41.34 19.96 -52.27
CA GLY A 222 -42.40 19.36 -51.47
C GLY A 222 -41.92 18.36 -50.39
N GLN A 223 -40.63 18.14 -50.27
CA GLN A 223 -40.03 17.28 -49.23
C GLN A 223 -39.26 18.08 -48.19
N LYS A 224 -39.41 17.74 -46.90
CA LYS A 224 -38.62 18.33 -45.84
C LYS A 224 -37.18 17.86 -45.97
N SER A 225 -36.28 18.76 -46.24
CA SER A 225 -34.86 18.53 -46.47
C SER A 225 -34.04 19.27 -45.41
N THR A 226 -33.02 18.63 -44.86
CA THR A 226 -32.05 19.26 -43.97
C THR A 226 -30.85 19.74 -44.78
N ILE A 227 -30.45 20.97 -44.55
CA ILE A 227 -29.28 21.57 -45.23
C ILE A 227 -28.13 21.52 -44.25
N ASN A 228 -27.05 20.81 -44.61
CA ASN A 228 -25.79 20.81 -43.90
C ASN A 228 -24.75 21.58 -44.73
N VAL A 229 -23.99 22.43 -44.05
CA VAL A 229 -22.84 23.10 -44.65
C VAL A 229 -21.61 22.38 -44.09
N THR A 230 -20.82 21.82 -44.97
CA THR A 230 -19.59 21.11 -44.60
C THR A 230 -18.43 21.68 -45.41
N ASP A 231 -17.36 22.03 -44.73
CA ASP A 231 -16.05 22.28 -45.35
C ASP A 231 -15.04 21.34 -44.65
N ASN A 232 -14.41 20.45 -45.38
CA ASN A 232 -13.46 19.50 -44.84
C ASN A 232 -12.10 19.71 -45.47
N LEU A 233 -11.13 20.18 -44.66
CA LEU A 233 -9.74 20.16 -45.04
C LEU A 233 -9.21 18.72 -44.98
N THR A 234 -8.84 18.17 -46.12
CA THR A 234 -8.43 16.75 -46.24
C THR A 234 -6.93 16.58 -46.51
N SER A 235 -6.16 17.66 -46.54
CA SER A 235 -4.71 17.59 -46.77
C SER A 235 -3.95 18.82 -46.23
N VAL A 236 -2.69 18.60 -45.86
CA VAL A 236 -1.74 19.67 -45.46
C VAL A 236 -1.55 20.69 -46.62
N ASP A 237 -1.63 20.22 -47.87
CA ASP A 237 -1.48 21.12 -49.02
C ASP A 237 -2.72 22.02 -49.24
N ALA A 238 -3.94 21.51 -48.90
CA ALA A 238 -5.14 22.37 -48.89
C ALA A 238 -4.98 23.45 -47.80
N LEU A 239 -4.50 23.09 -46.59
CA LEU A 239 -4.25 24.01 -45.51
C LEU A 239 -3.19 25.07 -45.90
N LYS A 240 -2.07 24.67 -46.52
CA LYS A 240 -1.02 25.57 -47.03
C LYS A 240 -1.55 26.60 -48.07
N ASN A 241 -2.49 26.24 -48.88
CA ASN A 241 -3.06 27.09 -49.90
C ASN A 241 -4.31 27.88 -49.45
N LEU A 242 -4.67 27.85 -48.20
CA LEU A 242 -5.80 28.56 -47.62
C LEU A 242 -5.66 30.08 -47.82
N PRO A 243 -6.67 30.79 -48.37
CA PRO A 243 -6.58 32.24 -48.55
C PRO A 243 -6.86 32.99 -47.25
N VAL A 244 -5.91 33.81 -46.83
CA VAL A 244 -6.03 34.68 -45.65
C VAL A 244 -6.25 36.12 -46.14
N PRO A 245 -7.34 36.80 -45.78
CA PRO A 245 -7.64 38.13 -46.24
C PRO A 245 -6.73 39.19 -45.59
N MET A 246 -6.17 40.10 -46.36
CA MET A 246 -5.46 41.27 -45.85
C MET A 246 -6.44 42.34 -45.33
N GLN A 247 -6.08 43.10 -44.34
CA GLN A 247 -6.91 44.21 -43.83
C GLN A 247 -6.92 45.46 -44.77
N VAL A 248 -6.30 45.31 -45.93
CA VAL A 248 -6.27 46.42 -46.96
C VAL A 248 -7.45 46.23 -47.89
N PRO A 249 -8.35 47.22 -48.05
CA PRO A 249 -9.50 47.13 -48.92
C PRO A 249 -9.06 46.80 -50.36
N ASN A 250 -9.70 45.77 -50.98
CA ASN A 250 -9.43 45.31 -52.34
C ASN A 250 -8.04 44.69 -52.60
N ALA A 251 -7.29 44.37 -51.56
CA ALA A 251 -6.05 43.61 -51.71
C ALA A 251 -6.36 42.13 -52.00
N PRO A 252 -5.57 41.42 -52.81
CA PRO A 252 -5.76 39.98 -53.01
C PRO A 252 -5.42 39.22 -51.72
N ALA A 253 -6.16 38.12 -51.41
CA ALA A 253 -5.84 37.27 -50.27
C ALA A 253 -4.45 36.62 -50.44
N VAL A 254 -3.69 36.54 -49.33
CA VAL A 254 -2.37 35.90 -49.27
C VAL A 254 -2.57 34.44 -48.87
N LYS A 255 -1.81 33.51 -49.41
CA LYS A 255 -1.88 32.11 -48.99
C LYS A 255 -1.22 31.86 -47.66
N LEU A 256 -1.75 30.94 -46.87
CA LEU A 256 -1.20 30.60 -45.56
C LEU A 256 0.32 30.26 -45.64
N LYS A 257 0.74 29.51 -46.66
CA LYS A 257 2.18 29.17 -46.88
C LYS A 257 3.10 30.37 -47.11
N ASP A 258 2.54 31.51 -47.52
CA ASP A 258 3.31 32.71 -47.77
C ASP A 258 3.58 33.49 -46.47
N ILE A 259 2.82 33.21 -45.40
CA ILE A 259 2.89 33.87 -44.08
C ILE A 259 3.14 32.87 -42.91
N ALA A 260 3.22 31.59 -43.18
CA ALA A 260 3.40 30.55 -42.19
C ALA A 260 4.15 29.34 -42.74
N THR A 261 4.85 28.64 -41.87
CA THR A 261 5.34 27.27 -42.10
C THR A 261 4.31 26.29 -41.58
N VAL A 262 3.85 25.32 -42.37
CA VAL A 262 2.89 24.30 -41.98
C VAL A 262 3.58 22.94 -42.03
N GLU A 263 3.78 22.35 -40.87
CA GLU A 263 4.53 21.09 -40.69
C GLU A 263 3.74 20.10 -39.83
N LYS A 264 3.96 18.83 -40.10
CA LYS A 264 3.52 17.76 -39.20
C LYS A 264 4.65 17.54 -38.20
N VAL A 265 4.37 17.84 -36.93
CA VAL A 265 5.34 17.68 -35.83
C VAL A 265 4.87 16.64 -34.83
N LYS A 266 5.80 15.93 -34.23
CA LYS A 266 5.57 15.08 -33.07
C LYS A 266 5.86 15.92 -31.82
N PRO A 267 4.88 16.15 -30.93
CA PRO A 267 5.14 16.86 -29.69
C PRO A 267 6.08 16.06 -28.80
N GLU A 268 6.96 16.73 -28.10
CA GLU A 268 7.87 16.10 -27.13
C GLU A 268 7.55 16.56 -25.69
N ASP A 269 6.30 16.87 -25.44
CA ASP A 269 5.85 17.37 -24.14
C ASP A 269 5.77 16.25 -23.09
N ILE A 270 5.59 15.01 -23.58
CA ILE A 270 5.55 13.78 -22.77
C ILE A 270 6.56 12.80 -23.37
N ILE A 271 7.49 12.34 -22.56
CA ILE A 271 8.52 11.38 -23.01
C ILE A 271 8.43 10.12 -22.16
N THR A 272 8.30 8.97 -22.81
CA THR A 272 8.43 7.65 -22.20
C THR A 272 9.48 6.86 -22.96
N ARG A 273 10.51 6.41 -22.25
CA ARG A 273 11.59 5.60 -22.82
C ARG A 273 11.80 4.35 -21.97
N VAL A 274 12.15 3.26 -22.61
CA VAL A 274 12.50 2.02 -21.92
C VAL A 274 13.86 1.55 -22.45
N ASN A 275 14.80 1.33 -21.55
CA ASN A 275 16.18 0.93 -21.88
C ASN A 275 16.82 1.82 -22.98
N GLY A 276 16.60 3.13 -22.91
CA GLY A 276 17.17 4.09 -23.87
C GLY A 276 16.43 4.21 -25.21
N LYS A 277 15.35 3.47 -25.44
CA LYS A 277 14.53 3.55 -26.66
C LYS A 277 13.19 4.22 -26.36
N GLU A 278 12.67 5.00 -27.31
CA GLU A 278 11.27 5.45 -27.23
C GLU A 278 10.34 4.25 -27.22
N ALA A 279 9.37 4.24 -26.32
CA ALA A 279 8.44 3.13 -26.14
C ALA A 279 7.03 3.64 -25.87
N LEU A 280 6.03 2.86 -26.30
CA LEU A 280 4.68 2.93 -25.73
C LEU A 280 4.65 2.12 -24.43
N ALA A 281 4.22 2.76 -23.35
CA ALA A 281 3.95 2.05 -22.11
C ALA A 281 2.48 1.66 -22.07
N VAL A 282 2.19 0.36 -22.08
CA VAL A 282 0.85 -0.18 -21.96
C VAL A 282 0.63 -0.55 -20.50
N VAL A 283 -0.24 0.18 -19.84
CA VAL A 283 -0.60 -0.05 -18.43
C VAL A 283 -1.94 -0.77 -18.39
N LEU A 284 -1.98 -1.90 -17.69
CA LEU A 284 -3.08 -2.84 -17.71
C LEU A 284 -3.68 -2.95 -16.30
N PHE A 285 -5.01 -2.89 -16.21
CA PHE A 285 -5.75 -3.02 -14.94
C PHE A 285 -6.71 -4.19 -15.01
N LYS A 286 -6.87 -4.90 -13.88
CA LYS A 286 -7.78 -6.03 -13.78
C LYS A 286 -9.20 -5.61 -13.38
N GLU A 287 -10.18 -6.43 -13.70
CA GLU A 287 -11.51 -6.38 -13.08
C GLU A 287 -11.41 -6.73 -11.58
N SER A 288 -12.28 -6.13 -10.77
CA SER A 288 -12.23 -6.28 -9.31
C SER A 288 -12.30 -7.75 -8.84
N ASP A 289 -13.06 -8.60 -9.51
CA ASP A 289 -13.27 -10.02 -9.18
C ASP A 289 -12.35 -10.99 -9.95
N ALA A 290 -11.51 -10.49 -10.87
CA ALA A 290 -10.58 -11.31 -11.64
C ALA A 290 -9.35 -11.71 -10.83
N SER A 291 -8.84 -12.93 -11.09
CA SER A 291 -7.56 -13.39 -10.52
C SER A 291 -6.38 -12.65 -11.15
N ALA A 292 -5.49 -12.09 -10.31
CA ALA A 292 -4.28 -11.44 -10.78
C ALA A 292 -3.36 -12.39 -11.57
N VAL A 293 -3.27 -13.65 -11.15
CA VAL A 293 -2.45 -14.67 -11.82
C VAL A 293 -2.98 -14.92 -13.23
N THR A 294 -4.30 -15.17 -13.38
CA THR A 294 -4.89 -15.45 -14.69
C THR A 294 -4.80 -14.24 -15.63
N ALA A 295 -5.03 -13.02 -15.11
CA ALA A 295 -4.90 -11.81 -15.91
C ALA A 295 -3.43 -11.56 -16.33
N GLY A 296 -2.46 -11.81 -15.43
CA GLY A 296 -1.03 -11.70 -15.75
C GLY A 296 -0.57 -12.71 -16.81
N GLU A 297 -1.02 -13.97 -16.73
CA GLU A 297 -0.77 -14.98 -17.76
C GLU A 297 -1.28 -14.53 -19.14
N GLN A 298 -2.47 -13.96 -19.21
CA GLN A 298 -3.05 -13.44 -20.45
C GLN A 298 -2.27 -12.25 -21.03
N VAL A 299 -1.72 -11.39 -20.16
CA VAL A 299 -0.82 -10.30 -20.58
C VAL A 299 0.43 -10.89 -21.24
N THR A 300 1.08 -11.86 -20.62
CA THR A 300 2.28 -12.52 -21.15
C THR A 300 1.96 -13.24 -22.48
N GLU A 301 0.86 -13.99 -22.58
CA GLU A 301 0.44 -14.64 -23.83
C GLU A 301 0.19 -13.62 -24.96
N THR A 302 -0.38 -12.44 -24.62
CA THR A 302 -0.63 -11.37 -25.60
C THR A 302 0.71 -10.76 -26.08
N VAL A 303 1.67 -10.54 -25.17
CA VAL A 303 3.02 -10.07 -25.51
C VAL A 303 3.74 -11.06 -26.44
N ASP A 304 3.70 -12.34 -26.13
CA ASP A 304 4.30 -13.40 -26.96
C ASP A 304 3.65 -13.44 -28.35
N LYS A 305 2.35 -13.25 -28.43
CA LYS A 305 1.62 -13.19 -29.69
C LYS A 305 2.02 -11.98 -30.53
N ILE A 306 2.13 -10.78 -29.92
CA ILE A 306 2.59 -9.58 -30.64
C ILE A 306 3.99 -9.84 -31.20
N ASN A 307 4.92 -10.35 -30.41
CA ASN A 307 6.29 -10.65 -30.85
C ASN A 307 6.37 -11.72 -31.95
N SER A 308 5.41 -12.67 -31.99
CA SER A 308 5.39 -13.71 -33.01
C SER A 308 4.75 -13.29 -34.33
N ASP A 309 3.73 -12.42 -34.26
CA ASP A 309 2.88 -12.09 -35.40
C ASP A 309 3.34 -10.82 -36.15
N TYR A 310 4.17 -9.96 -35.50
CA TYR A 310 4.60 -8.68 -36.07
C TYR A 310 6.14 -8.55 -36.08
N GLU A 311 6.75 -8.46 -37.27
CA GLU A 311 8.18 -8.19 -37.44
C GLU A 311 8.51 -6.71 -37.17
N GLY A 312 9.64 -6.42 -36.54
CA GLY A 312 10.09 -5.05 -36.22
C GLY A 312 9.40 -4.42 -35.01
N VAL A 313 8.63 -5.22 -34.25
CA VAL A 313 8.00 -4.85 -32.98
C VAL A 313 8.62 -5.70 -31.87
N GLU A 314 9.01 -5.04 -30.78
CA GLU A 314 9.46 -5.71 -29.56
C GLU A 314 8.51 -5.30 -28.41
N ALA A 315 7.63 -6.21 -28.01
CA ALA A 315 6.81 -6.08 -26.81
C ALA A 315 7.48 -6.80 -25.64
N THR A 316 7.60 -6.12 -24.49
CA THR A 316 8.23 -6.69 -23.29
C THR A 316 7.32 -6.44 -22.09
N ALA A 317 6.96 -7.49 -21.39
CA ALA A 317 6.32 -7.35 -20.09
C ALA A 317 7.37 -6.88 -19.07
N LEU A 318 7.31 -5.62 -18.67
CA LEU A 318 8.26 -5.02 -17.72
C LEU A 318 8.06 -5.60 -16.32
N PHE A 319 6.81 -5.79 -15.92
CA PHE A 319 6.40 -6.56 -14.75
C PHE A 319 4.95 -7.01 -14.91
N THR A 320 4.59 -8.09 -14.24
CA THR A 320 3.21 -8.48 -14.00
C THR A 320 2.99 -8.79 -12.52
N THR A 321 1.95 -8.21 -11.92
CA THR A 321 1.59 -8.54 -10.54
C THR A 321 1.09 -9.99 -10.43
N GLY A 322 0.65 -10.58 -11.54
CA GLY A 322 0.26 -11.99 -11.63
C GLY A 322 1.42 -12.92 -11.31
N GLU A 323 2.58 -12.71 -11.92
CA GLU A 323 3.80 -13.49 -11.67
C GLU A 323 4.29 -13.31 -10.22
N MET A 324 4.28 -12.07 -9.72
CA MET A 324 4.63 -11.79 -8.32
C MET A 324 3.70 -12.52 -7.33
N VAL A 325 2.38 -12.54 -7.62
CA VAL A 325 1.40 -13.27 -6.81
C VAL A 325 1.65 -14.77 -6.89
N GLU A 326 1.88 -15.32 -8.06
CA GLU A 326 2.16 -16.75 -8.25
C GLU A 326 3.43 -17.16 -7.48
N ASN A 327 4.52 -16.43 -7.61
CA ASN A 327 5.77 -16.67 -6.89
C ASN A 327 5.56 -16.59 -5.37
N SER A 328 4.85 -15.56 -4.90
CA SER A 328 4.52 -15.41 -3.48
C SER A 328 3.65 -16.57 -2.96
N VAL A 329 2.63 -16.99 -3.71
CA VAL A 329 1.76 -18.12 -3.35
C VAL A 329 2.57 -19.43 -3.32
N ASN A 330 3.39 -19.68 -4.32
CA ASN A 330 4.22 -20.89 -4.41
C ASN A 330 5.24 -20.94 -3.26
N SER A 331 5.91 -19.84 -2.95
CA SER A 331 6.82 -19.72 -1.80
C SER A 331 6.09 -19.98 -0.48
N MET A 332 4.93 -19.35 -0.27
CA MET A 332 4.14 -19.57 0.95
C MET A 332 3.62 -21.00 1.08
N VAL A 333 3.17 -21.62 0.00
CA VAL A 333 2.77 -23.04 -0.01
C VAL A 333 3.95 -23.94 0.38
N ARG A 334 5.14 -23.64 -0.14
CA ARG A 334 6.38 -24.34 0.23
C ARG A 334 6.72 -24.17 1.70
N GLU A 335 6.61 -22.95 2.23
CA GLU A 335 6.85 -22.65 3.64
C GLU A 335 5.83 -23.34 4.57
N VAL A 336 4.56 -23.33 4.20
CA VAL A 336 3.49 -24.05 4.91
C VAL A 336 3.77 -25.56 4.95
N ALA A 337 4.21 -26.15 3.81
CA ALA A 337 4.54 -27.56 3.72
C ALA A 337 5.78 -27.91 4.57
N LEU A 338 6.84 -27.08 4.51
CA LEU A 338 8.03 -27.24 5.35
C LEU A 338 7.71 -27.07 6.84
N GLY A 339 6.89 -26.07 7.19
CA GLY A 339 6.43 -25.84 8.55
C GLY A 339 5.65 -27.05 9.11
N ALA A 340 4.73 -27.61 8.30
CA ALA A 340 4.00 -28.84 8.64
C ALA A 340 4.95 -30.04 8.82
N LEU A 341 5.96 -30.17 7.97
CA LEU A 341 6.98 -31.20 8.09
C LEU A 341 7.78 -31.04 9.38
N PHE A 342 8.30 -29.86 9.69
CA PHE A 342 9.07 -29.61 10.92
C PHE A 342 8.22 -29.83 12.17
N ALA A 343 6.98 -29.34 12.21
CA ALA A 343 6.05 -29.64 13.29
C ALA A 343 5.87 -31.16 13.49
N THR A 344 5.67 -31.91 12.39
CA THR A 344 5.52 -33.36 12.41
C THR A 344 6.79 -34.07 12.91
N LEU A 345 7.99 -33.61 12.53
CA LEU A 345 9.28 -34.13 13.01
C LEU A 345 9.45 -33.90 14.52
N VAL A 346 9.10 -32.72 15.02
CA VAL A 346 9.12 -32.41 16.46
C VAL A 346 8.20 -33.35 17.22
N ILE A 347 6.97 -33.55 16.73
CA ILE A 347 6.01 -34.47 17.36
C ILE A 347 6.56 -35.89 17.38
N LEU A 348 7.18 -36.35 16.30
CA LEU A 348 7.84 -37.67 16.22
C LEU A 348 8.95 -37.82 17.26
N LEU A 349 9.78 -36.78 17.43
CA LEU A 349 10.85 -36.74 18.42
C LEU A 349 10.33 -36.87 19.85
N PHE A 350 9.25 -36.13 20.17
CA PHE A 350 8.62 -36.18 21.50
C PHE A 350 7.82 -37.44 21.76
N LEU A 351 6.99 -37.90 20.82
CA LEU A 351 6.18 -39.09 20.96
C LEU A 351 6.95 -40.40 20.76
N ARG A 352 8.08 -40.32 20.01
CA ARG A 352 8.96 -41.47 19.70
C ARG A 352 8.26 -42.69 19.10
N LYS A 353 7.13 -42.47 18.44
CA LYS A 353 6.29 -43.51 17.78
C LYS A 353 5.62 -42.92 16.54
N PHE A 354 5.76 -43.63 15.41
CA PHE A 354 5.25 -43.19 14.11
C PHE A 354 3.71 -43.11 14.05
N LYS A 355 2.99 -44.11 14.63
CA LYS A 355 1.53 -44.16 14.55
C LYS A 355 0.81 -43.01 15.24
N PRO A 356 1.16 -42.59 16.49
CA PRO A 356 0.56 -41.41 17.11
C PRO A 356 0.91 -40.11 16.33
N THR A 357 2.13 -40.02 15.83
CA THR A 357 2.55 -38.86 15.00
C THR A 357 1.71 -38.75 13.72
N LEU A 358 1.48 -39.87 13.03
CA LEU A 358 0.65 -39.86 11.82
C LEU A 358 -0.81 -39.45 12.12
N VAL A 359 -1.35 -39.84 13.26
CA VAL A 359 -2.71 -39.42 13.68
C VAL A 359 -2.78 -37.91 13.88
N THR A 360 -1.76 -37.30 14.49
CA THR A 360 -1.71 -35.84 14.64
C THR A 360 -1.39 -35.11 13.32
N ALA A 361 -0.52 -35.67 12.48
CA ALA A 361 -0.15 -35.05 11.20
C ALA A 361 -1.33 -34.96 10.21
N VAL A 362 -2.23 -35.93 10.20
CA VAL A 362 -3.45 -35.93 9.36
C VAL A 362 -4.37 -34.74 9.67
N SER A 363 -4.30 -34.17 10.87
CA SER A 363 -5.13 -33.00 11.21
C SER A 363 -4.75 -31.74 10.44
N ILE A 364 -3.50 -31.60 10.00
CA ILE A 364 -3.03 -30.40 9.27
C ILE A 364 -3.75 -30.27 7.92
N PRO A 365 -3.59 -31.20 6.96
CA PRO A 365 -4.22 -31.06 5.65
C PRO A 365 -5.75 -31.01 5.72
N LEU A 366 -6.35 -31.75 6.64
CA LEU A 366 -7.80 -31.74 6.79
C LEU A 366 -8.32 -30.38 7.29
N SER A 367 -7.63 -29.78 8.28
CA SER A 367 -8.01 -28.46 8.78
C SER A 367 -7.77 -27.38 7.75
N LEU A 368 -6.69 -27.46 6.97
CA LEU A 368 -6.42 -26.54 5.87
C LEU A 368 -7.50 -26.61 4.77
N CYS A 369 -7.92 -27.80 4.37
CA CYS A 369 -9.00 -27.98 3.39
C CYS A 369 -10.34 -27.38 3.87
N ILE A 370 -10.67 -27.51 5.18
CA ILE A 370 -11.83 -26.83 5.75
C ILE A 370 -11.66 -25.32 5.73
N THR A 371 -10.47 -24.83 6.04
CA THR A 371 -10.15 -23.38 6.02
C THR A 371 -10.32 -22.78 4.64
N LEU A 372 -9.75 -23.40 3.62
CA LEU A 372 -9.86 -22.93 2.22
C LEU A 372 -11.33 -22.93 1.77
N PHE A 373 -12.10 -23.96 2.13
CA PHE A 373 -13.54 -24.00 1.84
C PHE A 373 -14.31 -22.85 2.50
N LEU A 374 -14.00 -22.54 3.78
CA LEU A 374 -14.65 -21.45 4.50
C LEU A 374 -14.23 -20.08 3.95
N LEU A 375 -12.98 -19.89 3.54
CA LEU A 375 -12.51 -18.69 2.86
C LEU A 375 -13.27 -18.48 1.55
N TRP A 376 -13.36 -19.51 0.71
CA TRP A 376 -14.14 -19.46 -0.53
C TRP A 376 -15.63 -19.12 -0.29
N LEU A 377 -16.24 -19.71 0.73
CA LEU A 377 -17.64 -19.47 1.07
C LEU A 377 -17.89 -18.04 1.58
N SER A 378 -16.90 -17.43 2.23
CA SER A 378 -16.98 -16.07 2.77
C SER A 378 -16.49 -14.99 1.79
N GLY A 379 -16.12 -15.36 0.55
CA GLY A 379 -15.64 -14.41 -0.46
C GLY A 379 -14.26 -13.79 -0.15
N VAL A 380 -13.48 -14.44 0.73
CA VAL A 380 -12.14 -13.97 1.07
C VAL A 380 -11.14 -14.54 0.06
N THR A 381 -10.34 -13.67 -0.58
CA THR A 381 -9.37 -14.04 -1.60
C THR A 381 -8.11 -14.68 -1.00
N LEU A 382 -7.38 -15.44 -1.82
CA LEU A 382 -6.08 -15.99 -1.45
C LEU A 382 -5.01 -14.94 -1.77
N ASN A 383 -4.52 -14.28 -0.74
CA ASN A 383 -3.54 -13.20 -0.86
C ASN A 383 -2.41 -13.39 0.16
N ILE A 384 -1.39 -12.55 0.09
CA ILE A 384 -0.22 -12.66 0.98
C ILE A 384 -0.61 -12.68 2.46
N LEU A 385 -1.60 -11.87 2.87
CA LEU A 385 -2.05 -11.81 4.27
C LEU A 385 -2.80 -13.08 4.69
N THR A 386 -3.70 -13.59 3.85
CA THR A 386 -4.43 -14.83 4.13
C THR A 386 -3.50 -16.04 4.16
N LEU A 387 -2.51 -16.09 3.24
CA LEU A 387 -1.47 -17.13 3.24
C LEU A 387 -0.57 -17.04 4.46
N GLY A 388 -0.18 -15.82 4.87
CA GLY A 388 0.52 -15.58 6.12
C GLY A 388 -0.27 -16.07 7.34
N GLY A 389 -1.59 -15.81 7.35
CA GLY A 389 -2.50 -16.35 8.35
C GLY A 389 -2.54 -17.88 8.37
N VAL A 390 -2.53 -18.54 7.20
CA VAL A 390 -2.43 -20.00 7.07
C VAL A 390 -1.09 -20.50 7.61
N ALA A 391 0.03 -19.89 7.21
CA ALA A 391 1.37 -20.31 7.62
C ALA A 391 1.53 -20.29 9.16
N VAL A 392 1.04 -19.23 9.76
CA VAL A 392 1.01 -19.09 11.22
C VAL A 392 0.06 -20.10 11.87
N ALA A 393 -1.12 -20.32 11.27
CA ALA A 393 -2.08 -21.27 11.79
C ALA A 393 -1.56 -22.70 11.79
N VAL A 394 -0.69 -23.10 10.82
CA VAL A 394 -0.12 -24.47 10.73
C VAL A 394 0.52 -24.92 12.05
N GLY A 395 1.29 -24.04 12.69
CA GLY A 395 1.90 -24.33 13.99
C GLY A 395 0.86 -24.61 15.09
N ARG A 396 -0.34 -24.03 14.99
CA ARG A 396 -1.44 -24.16 15.95
C ARG A 396 -2.42 -25.29 15.61
N LEU A 397 -2.53 -25.66 14.31
CA LEU A 397 -3.46 -26.71 13.88
C LEU A 397 -3.19 -28.07 14.54
N VAL A 398 -1.97 -28.30 14.94
CA VAL A 398 -1.55 -29.58 15.57
C VAL A 398 -1.76 -29.59 17.07
N ASP A 399 -1.82 -28.42 17.72
CA ASP A 399 -1.86 -28.25 19.18
C ASP A 399 -3.05 -29.01 19.82
N ASP A 400 -4.27 -28.76 19.34
CA ASP A 400 -5.47 -29.43 19.83
C ASP A 400 -5.41 -30.96 19.66
N SER A 401 -4.87 -31.40 18.50
CA SER A 401 -4.71 -32.84 18.19
C SER A 401 -3.65 -33.51 19.04
N ILE A 402 -2.55 -32.80 19.35
CA ILE A 402 -1.51 -33.27 20.27
C ILE A 402 -2.09 -33.53 21.65
N VAL A 403 -2.85 -32.57 22.20
CA VAL A 403 -3.43 -32.69 23.55
C VAL A 403 -4.41 -33.87 23.64
N VAL A 404 -5.22 -34.09 22.60
CA VAL A 404 -6.15 -35.22 22.54
C VAL A 404 -5.39 -36.56 22.47
N VAL A 405 -4.43 -36.70 21.54
CA VAL A 405 -3.64 -37.92 21.35
C VAL A 405 -2.82 -38.23 22.59
N GLU A 406 -2.18 -37.23 23.19
CA GLU A 406 -1.37 -37.39 24.40
C GLU A 406 -2.23 -37.85 25.60
N ASN A 407 -3.44 -37.27 25.76
CA ASN A 407 -4.33 -37.71 26.84
C ASN A 407 -4.87 -39.15 26.64
N ILE A 408 -5.23 -39.52 25.39
CA ILE A 408 -5.58 -40.90 25.03
C ILE A 408 -4.41 -41.83 25.35
N PHE A 409 -3.20 -41.41 25.00
CA PHE A 409 -1.95 -42.10 25.18
C PHE A 409 -1.65 -42.33 26.69
N ARG A 410 -1.73 -41.28 27.52
CA ARG A 410 -1.50 -41.31 28.96
C ARG A 410 -2.45 -42.26 29.67
N ARG A 411 -3.75 -42.17 29.38
CA ARG A 411 -4.75 -43.08 29.99
C ARG A 411 -4.61 -44.53 29.54
N SER A 412 -4.09 -44.78 28.37
CA SER A 412 -3.92 -46.12 27.83
C SER A 412 -2.64 -46.81 28.29
N GLN A 413 -1.80 -46.16 29.09
CA GLN A 413 -0.59 -46.78 29.69
C GLN A 413 -0.96 -47.95 30.62
N ASN A 414 -2.07 -47.84 31.36
CA ASN A 414 -2.52 -48.81 32.35
C ASN A 414 -3.80 -49.54 31.90
N ALA A 415 -4.31 -49.35 30.68
CA ALA A 415 -5.54 -49.97 30.20
C ALA A 415 -5.53 -50.18 28.69
N LYS A 416 -6.24 -51.21 28.19
CA LYS A 416 -6.39 -51.43 26.73
C LYS A 416 -7.10 -50.24 26.05
N ILE A 417 -6.71 -49.90 24.83
CA ILE A 417 -7.37 -48.86 24.02
C ILE A 417 -8.73 -49.36 23.55
N THR A 418 -9.76 -49.06 24.34
CA THR A 418 -11.16 -49.35 24.05
C THR A 418 -11.89 -48.09 23.56
N LYS A 419 -13.06 -48.27 22.92
CA LYS A 419 -13.94 -47.13 22.54
C LYS A 419 -14.26 -46.25 23.74
N GLN A 420 -14.54 -46.86 24.90
CA GLN A 420 -14.92 -46.11 26.09
C GLN A 420 -13.77 -45.31 26.68
N ASN A 421 -12.54 -45.88 26.70
CA ASN A 421 -11.34 -45.17 27.18
C ASN A 421 -10.96 -43.98 26.27
N VAL A 422 -11.02 -44.14 24.94
CA VAL A 422 -10.79 -43.06 24.00
C VAL A 422 -11.83 -41.96 24.17
N LEU A 423 -13.11 -42.32 24.27
CA LEU A 423 -14.18 -41.34 24.47
C LEU A 423 -14.00 -40.55 25.78
N GLN A 424 -13.73 -41.24 26.91
CA GLN A 424 -13.50 -40.60 28.20
C GLN A 424 -12.25 -39.69 28.18
N SER A 425 -11.17 -40.15 27.56
CA SER A 425 -9.94 -39.37 27.42
C SER A 425 -10.14 -38.08 26.59
N THR A 426 -10.91 -38.19 25.50
CA THR A 426 -11.25 -37.04 24.68
C THR A 426 -12.15 -36.04 25.43
N MET A 427 -13.14 -36.55 26.17
CA MET A 427 -14.05 -35.69 26.93
C MET A 427 -13.36 -34.97 28.10
N GLU A 428 -12.37 -35.57 28.73
CA GLU A 428 -11.58 -34.96 29.82
C GLU A 428 -10.91 -33.67 29.36
N VAL A 429 -10.37 -33.63 28.14
CA VAL A 429 -9.64 -32.47 27.60
C VAL A 429 -10.50 -31.56 26.73
N SER A 430 -11.67 -32.04 26.27
CA SER A 430 -12.50 -31.31 25.32
C SER A 430 -12.92 -29.92 25.79
N ARG A 431 -13.23 -29.78 27.11
CA ARG A 431 -13.62 -28.47 27.68
C ARG A 431 -12.47 -27.49 27.67
N ALA A 432 -11.27 -27.91 28.06
CA ALA A 432 -10.10 -27.09 28.11
C ALA A 432 -9.68 -26.63 26.68
N ILE A 433 -9.66 -27.57 25.72
CA ILE A 433 -9.31 -27.30 24.32
C ILE A 433 -10.32 -26.31 23.70
N THR A 434 -11.63 -26.57 23.85
CA THR A 434 -12.68 -25.69 23.29
C THR A 434 -12.59 -24.27 23.88
N SER A 435 -12.40 -24.15 25.19
CA SER A 435 -12.26 -22.85 25.85
C SER A 435 -11.01 -22.12 25.36
N SER A 436 -9.91 -22.83 25.24
CA SER A 436 -8.63 -22.30 24.74
C SER A 436 -8.78 -21.78 23.31
N THR A 437 -9.33 -22.59 22.40
CA THR A 437 -9.52 -22.22 20.99
C THR A 437 -10.50 -21.04 20.83
N LEU A 438 -11.64 -21.04 21.57
CA LEU A 438 -12.58 -19.93 21.53
C LEU A 438 -12.00 -18.63 22.08
N ILE A 439 -11.13 -18.69 23.10
CA ILE A 439 -10.43 -17.51 23.61
C ILE A 439 -9.44 -16.99 22.58
N THR A 440 -8.72 -17.86 21.88
CA THR A 440 -7.83 -17.45 20.80
C THR A 440 -8.61 -16.83 19.63
N VAL A 441 -9.73 -17.43 19.22
CA VAL A 441 -10.61 -16.87 18.19
C VAL A 441 -11.10 -15.47 18.58
N ALA A 442 -11.44 -15.28 19.85
CA ALA A 442 -11.93 -13.99 20.35
C ALA A 442 -10.90 -12.85 20.33
N VAL A 443 -9.61 -13.17 20.25
CA VAL A 443 -8.54 -12.17 20.04
C VAL A 443 -8.68 -11.50 18.68
N PHE A 444 -9.15 -12.23 17.68
CA PHE A 444 -9.27 -11.74 16.30
C PHE A 444 -10.61 -11.01 16.03
N LEU A 445 -11.60 -11.11 16.93
CA LEU A 445 -12.88 -10.39 16.79
C LEU A 445 -12.73 -8.87 16.67
N PRO A 446 -11.89 -8.19 17.47
CA PRO A 446 -11.69 -6.75 17.36
C PRO A 446 -11.13 -6.29 16.02
N MET A 447 -10.44 -7.15 15.26
CA MET A 447 -9.98 -6.83 13.90
C MET A 447 -11.15 -6.47 12.96
N GLY A 448 -12.32 -7.06 13.17
CA GLY A 448 -13.53 -6.71 12.43
C GLY A 448 -14.16 -5.38 12.83
N LEU A 449 -13.75 -4.80 13.97
CA LEU A 449 -14.24 -3.51 14.49
C LEU A 449 -13.33 -2.33 14.11
N VAL A 450 -12.15 -2.60 13.59
CA VAL A 450 -11.25 -1.59 13.02
C VAL A 450 -11.91 -0.98 11.79
N ASN A 451 -11.65 0.27 11.49
CA ASN A 451 -12.19 0.96 10.32
C ASN A 451 -11.09 1.22 9.28
N GLY A 452 -11.50 1.59 8.08
CA GLY A 452 -10.60 2.01 7.01
C GLY A 452 -9.85 0.88 6.33
N SER A 453 -8.80 1.26 5.61
CA SER A 453 -7.91 0.35 4.88
C SER A 453 -7.27 -0.70 5.79
N LEU A 454 -6.94 -0.35 7.02
CA LEU A 454 -6.40 -1.28 8.02
C LEU A 454 -7.36 -2.46 8.29
N LYS A 455 -8.69 -2.25 8.27
CA LYS A 455 -9.68 -3.33 8.37
C LYS A 455 -9.60 -4.28 7.19
N ALA A 456 -9.45 -3.76 5.98
CA ALA A 456 -9.35 -4.58 4.77
C ALA A 456 -8.14 -5.54 4.84
N PHE A 457 -7.05 -5.12 5.47
CA PHE A 457 -5.87 -5.96 5.70
C PHE A 457 -6.02 -6.93 6.88
N LEU A 458 -6.53 -6.46 8.02
CA LEU A 458 -6.58 -7.26 9.25
C LEU A 458 -7.71 -8.31 9.24
N LEU A 459 -8.87 -7.99 8.64
CA LEU A 459 -10.04 -8.88 8.69
C LEU A 459 -9.83 -10.20 7.94
N PRO A 460 -9.32 -10.24 6.68
CA PRO A 460 -9.03 -11.49 5.98
C PRO A 460 -8.03 -12.37 6.72
N PHE A 461 -6.97 -11.77 7.28
CA PHE A 461 -6.00 -12.45 8.13
C PHE A 461 -6.66 -13.06 9.36
N GLY A 462 -7.44 -12.27 10.12
CA GLY A 462 -8.16 -12.72 11.31
C GLY A 462 -9.18 -13.82 11.04
N LEU A 463 -9.92 -13.73 9.92
CA LEU A 463 -10.85 -14.77 9.47
C LEU A 463 -10.11 -16.08 9.12
N THR A 464 -8.97 -15.98 8.42
CA THR A 464 -8.15 -17.15 8.05
C THR A 464 -7.69 -17.92 9.28
N VAL A 465 -7.12 -17.20 10.27
CA VAL A 465 -6.69 -17.83 11.52
C VAL A 465 -7.89 -18.40 12.30
N THR A 466 -9.00 -17.66 12.36
CA THR A 466 -10.23 -18.11 13.02
C THR A 466 -10.78 -19.40 12.42
N TYR A 467 -10.92 -19.46 11.09
CA TYR A 467 -11.40 -20.66 10.39
C TYR A 467 -10.46 -21.83 10.58
N SER A 468 -9.15 -21.59 10.53
CA SER A 468 -8.13 -22.63 10.76
C SER A 468 -8.23 -23.22 12.17
N LEU A 469 -8.38 -22.38 13.19
CA LEU A 469 -8.51 -22.83 14.58
C LEU A 469 -9.81 -23.60 14.83
N LEU A 470 -10.94 -23.11 14.29
CA LEU A 470 -12.23 -23.80 14.41
C LEU A 470 -12.22 -25.14 13.67
N ALA A 471 -11.60 -25.21 12.49
CA ALA A 471 -11.40 -26.43 11.73
C ALA A 471 -10.54 -27.44 12.51
N SER A 472 -9.42 -26.99 13.10
CA SER A 472 -8.56 -27.81 13.96
C SER A 472 -9.31 -28.40 15.16
N LEU A 473 -10.08 -27.57 15.86
CA LEU A 473 -10.91 -28.00 16.98
C LEU A 473 -11.92 -29.11 16.55
N LEU A 474 -12.58 -28.90 15.41
CA LEU A 474 -13.53 -29.88 14.86
C LEU A 474 -12.84 -31.22 14.57
N VAL A 475 -11.70 -31.19 13.90
CA VAL A 475 -10.91 -32.36 13.51
C VAL A 475 -10.35 -33.05 14.76
N ALA A 476 -9.82 -32.33 15.73
CA ALA A 476 -9.27 -32.86 16.98
C ALA A 476 -10.33 -33.57 17.84
N LEU A 477 -11.59 -33.14 17.83
CA LEU A 477 -12.67 -33.73 18.61
C LEU A 477 -13.42 -34.84 17.87
N THR A 478 -13.28 -34.97 16.55
CA THR A 478 -14.03 -35.94 15.72
C THR A 478 -13.13 -36.98 15.07
N VAL A 479 -12.22 -36.57 14.21
CA VAL A 479 -11.38 -37.44 13.38
C VAL A 479 -10.23 -38.05 14.18
N VAL A 480 -9.53 -37.25 14.98
CA VAL A 480 -8.34 -37.68 15.75
C VAL A 480 -8.65 -38.81 16.74
N PRO A 481 -9.74 -38.78 17.56
CA PRO A 481 -10.09 -39.87 18.44
C PRO A 481 -10.45 -41.16 17.69
N LEU A 482 -11.09 -41.02 16.51
CA LEU A 482 -11.46 -42.16 15.67
C LEU A 482 -10.22 -42.86 15.09
N LEU A 483 -9.28 -42.09 14.54
CA LEU A 483 -7.99 -42.57 14.02
C LEU A 483 -7.13 -43.17 15.14
N SER A 484 -7.10 -42.53 16.33
CA SER A 484 -6.36 -43.00 17.50
C SER A 484 -6.82 -44.40 17.90
N ARG A 485 -8.13 -44.66 17.93
CA ARG A 485 -8.67 -46.01 18.22
C ARG A 485 -8.24 -47.05 17.20
N GLY A 486 -8.20 -46.68 15.89
CA GLY A 486 -7.83 -47.59 14.82
C GLY A 486 -6.35 -47.97 14.84
N MET A 487 -5.50 -46.96 14.92
CA MET A 487 -4.06 -47.09 14.71
C MET A 487 -3.26 -47.46 15.97
N LEU A 488 -3.73 -47.07 17.16
CA LEU A 488 -2.98 -47.20 18.41
C LEU A 488 -3.33 -48.53 19.19
N LYS A 489 -4.25 -49.35 18.72
CA LYS A 489 -4.79 -50.53 19.41
C LYS A 489 -3.74 -51.51 19.99
N ASN A 490 -2.57 -51.64 19.34
CA ASN A 490 -1.50 -52.58 19.69
C ASN A 490 -0.17 -51.86 20.03
N THR A 491 -0.21 -50.59 20.45
CA THR A 491 1.01 -49.82 20.70
C THR A 491 1.35 -49.83 22.21
N THR A 492 2.50 -50.44 22.58
CA THR A 492 3.05 -50.41 23.95
C THR A 492 3.72 -49.07 24.20
N LEU A 493 3.51 -48.50 25.37
CA LEU A 493 3.88 -47.14 25.72
C LEU A 493 4.92 -47.11 26.85
N PRO A 494 5.98 -46.27 26.75
CA PRO A 494 6.94 -46.11 27.84
C PRO A 494 6.30 -45.33 29.02
N SER A 495 6.54 -45.79 30.24
CA SER A 495 6.07 -45.10 31.46
C SER A 495 6.80 -43.73 31.59
N HIS A 496 6.03 -42.70 31.89
CA HIS A 496 6.61 -41.34 32.08
C HIS A 496 6.90 -41.11 33.56
N ARG A 497 8.15 -40.81 33.85
CA ARG A 497 8.57 -40.33 35.18
C ARG A 497 8.30 -38.79 35.23
N THR A 498 7.77 -38.36 36.37
CA THR A 498 7.62 -36.93 36.69
C THR A 498 8.99 -36.23 36.64
N PRO A 499 9.11 -35.02 36.05
CA PRO A 499 10.38 -34.31 35.93
C PRO A 499 10.79 -33.70 37.28
N HIS A 500 11.41 -34.51 38.16
CA HIS A 500 11.77 -34.11 39.53
C HIS A 500 12.57 -32.81 39.59
N ARG A 501 13.50 -32.56 38.63
CA ARG A 501 14.30 -31.34 38.59
C ARG A 501 13.44 -30.09 38.48
N TYR A 502 12.48 -30.09 37.53
CA TYR A 502 11.57 -28.96 37.33
C TYR A 502 10.64 -28.74 38.55
N VAL A 503 10.07 -29.79 39.09
CA VAL A 503 9.20 -29.71 40.28
C VAL A 503 9.97 -29.13 41.49
N ASN A 504 11.27 -29.46 41.65
CA ASN A 504 12.11 -28.90 42.67
C ASN A 504 12.40 -27.39 42.47
N VAL A 505 12.67 -26.95 41.22
CA VAL A 505 12.83 -25.52 40.89
C VAL A 505 11.50 -24.79 41.16
N LEU A 506 10.38 -25.34 40.76
CA LEU A 506 9.07 -24.72 41.02
C LEU A 506 8.77 -24.62 42.52
N ARG A 507 9.08 -25.70 43.29
CA ARG A 507 8.93 -25.69 44.74
C ARG A 507 9.80 -24.61 45.40
N TRP A 508 11.03 -24.42 44.94
CA TRP A 508 11.89 -23.34 45.38
C TRP A 508 11.31 -21.96 45.06
N SER A 509 10.79 -21.78 43.81
CA SER A 509 10.14 -20.53 43.35
C SER A 509 8.88 -20.21 44.16
N LEU A 510 8.08 -21.20 44.52
CA LEU A 510 6.90 -21.01 45.38
C LEU A 510 7.26 -20.67 46.83
N ASN A 511 8.47 -21.05 47.30
CA ASN A 511 9.00 -20.62 48.59
C ASN A 511 9.54 -19.18 48.57
N HIS A 512 10.17 -18.76 47.47
CA HIS A 512 10.81 -17.46 47.28
C HIS A 512 10.06 -16.62 46.21
N LYS A 513 8.76 -16.39 46.40
CA LYS A 513 7.84 -15.83 45.39
C LYS A 513 8.30 -14.50 44.77
N PHE A 514 8.95 -13.66 45.56
CA PHE A 514 9.41 -12.35 45.07
C PHE A 514 10.58 -12.46 44.08
N VAL A 515 11.39 -13.51 44.14
CA VAL A 515 12.59 -13.65 43.30
C VAL A 515 12.21 -13.82 41.82
N PRO A 516 11.34 -14.81 41.41
CA PRO A 516 10.97 -14.95 40.00
C PRO A 516 10.13 -13.80 39.48
N ILE A 517 9.33 -13.14 40.33
CA ILE A 517 8.54 -11.97 39.93
C ILE A 517 9.46 -10.76 39.70
N LEU A 518 10.38 -10.48 40.62
CA LEU A 518 11.34 -9.38 40.49
C LEU A 518 12.25 -9.58 39.28
N LEU A 519 12.73 -10.79 39.06
CA LEU A 519 13.53 -11.13 37.88
C LEU A 519 12.74 -10.88 36.58
N ALA A 520 11.47 -11.29 36.53
CA ALA A 520 10.63 -11.05 35.37
C ALA A 520 10.41 -9.56 35.11
N ILE A 521 10.19 -8.75 36.16
CA ILE A 521 10.06 -7.28 36.06
C ILE A 521 11.36 -6.64 35.58
N LEU A 522 12.52 -7.07 36.11
CA LEU A 522 13.81 -6.54 35.69
C LEU A 522 14.14 -6.87 34.22
N VAL A 523 13.87 -8.11 33.79
CA VAL A 523 14.08 -8.51 32.39
C VAL A 523 13.11 -7.78 31.47
N PHE A 524 11.86 -7.57 31.91
CA PHE A 524 10.88 -6.80 31.18
C PHE A 524 11.29 -5.34 31.00
N GLY A 525 11.64 -4.67 32.12
CA GLY A 525 12.12 -3.29 32.06
C GLY A 525 13.42 -3.14 31.27
N GLY A 526 14.34 -4.11 31.42
CA GLY A 526 15.58 -4.16 30.65
C GLY A 526 15.37 -4.37 29.16
N SER A 527 14.43 -5.24 28.78
CA SER A 527 14.10 -5.47 27.36
C SER A 527 13.47 -4.22 26.70
N ILE A 528 12.59 -3.50 27.42
CA ILE A 528 12.02 -2.24 26.93
C ILE A 528 13.10 -1.16 26.81
N ALA A 529 13.95 -1.00 27.84
CA ALA A 529 15.04 -0.03 27.82
C ALA A 529 15.98 -0.29 26.63
N LEU A 530 16.36 -1.55 26.43
CA LEU A 530 17.19 -1.95 25.30
C LEU A 530 16.49 -1.72 23.93
N TYR A 531 15.18 -1.96 23.84
CA TYR A 531 14.40 -1.71 22.62
C TYR A 531 14.34 -0.22 22.23
N ILE A 532 14.27 0.67 23.24
CA ILE A 532 14.22 2.12 22.99
C ILE A 532 15.57 2.63 22.43
N THR A 533 16.69 1.98 22.78
CA THR A 533 18.04 2.37 22.34
C THR A 533 18.46 1.81 20.99
N LEU A 534 17.62 0.97 20.36
CA LEU A 534 17.96 0.36 19.07
C LEU A 534 17.49 1.21 17.90
N PRO A 535 18.31 1.25 16.82
CA PRO A 535 17.85 1.77 15.53
C PRO A 535 16.59 1.03 15.09
N LYS A 536 15.60 1.75 14.62
CA LYS A 536 14.35 1.19 14.11
C LYS A 536 14.38 1.34 12.61
N ALA A 537 14.94 0.35 11.91
CA ALA A 537 14.96 0.34 10.45
C ALA A 537 13.51 0.34 9.88
N ALA A 538 13.26 1.14 8.88
CA ALA A 538 11.95 1.24 8.25
C ALA A 538 11.70 0.05 7.31
N THR A 539 12.62 -0.27 6.42
CA THR A 539 12.57 -1.42 5.49
C THR A 539 14.00 -1.80 5.12
N ASN A 540 14.24 -3.07 4.82
CA ASN A 540 15.52 -3.48 4.24
C ASN A 540 15.54 -3.04 2.78
N ALA A 541 16.39 -2.08 2.45
CA ALA A 541 16.59 -1.61 1.07
C ALA A 541 17.08 -2.73 0.13
N ASN A 542 17.74 -3.75 0.68
CA ASN A 542 18.36 -4.84 -0.10
C ASN A 542 17.37 -5.76 -0.83
N ASP A 543 16.11 -5.77 -0.40
CA ASP A 543 15.07 -6.65 -0.95
C ASP A 543 14.08 -5.87 -1.85
N ALA A 544 14.40 -4.66 -2.30
CA ALA A 544 13.50 -3.86 -3.13
C ALA A 544 13.62 -4.24 -4.61
N SER A 545 12.50 -4.57 -5.23
CA SER A 545 12.40 -4.90 -6.67
C SER A 545 12.47 -3.69 -7.57
N PHE A 546 12.22 -2.51 -7.01
CA PHE A 546 12.18 -1.25 -7.73
C PHE A 546 13.04 -0.22 -7.03
N VAL A 547 13.73 0.59 -7.84
CA VAL A 547 14.38 1.82 -7.37
C VAL A 547 13.77 2.99 -8.13
N ALA A 548 13.23 3.95 -7.38
CA ALA A 548 12.79 5.22 -7.94
C ALA A 548 13.94 6.22 -7.88
N VAL A 549 14.29 6.79 -9.03
CA VAL A 549 15.26 7.88 -9.14
C VAL A 549 14.52 9.10 -9.66
N THR A 550 14.56 10.19 -8.92
CA THR A 550 13.96 11.47 -9.30
C THR A 550 15.06 12.47 -9.57
N MET A 551 14.98 13.18 -10.70
CA MET A 551 15.91 14.23 -11.08
C MET A 551 15.13 15.54 -11.21
N GLU A 552 15.32 16.44 -10.24
CA GLU A 552 14.65 17.74 -10.17
C GLU A 552 15.58 18.85 -10.62
N PHE A 553 15.13 19.64 -11.55
CA PHE A 553 15.80 20.80 -12.08
C PHE A 553 15.33 22.09 -11.39
N PRO A 554 16.08 23.19 -11.50
CA PRO A 554 15.53 24.51 -11.16
C PRO A 554 14.26 24.80 -11.98
N SER A 555 13.28 25.45 -11.36
CA SER A 555 11.98 25.71 -11.97
C SER A 555 12.04 26.64 -13.20
N ASP A 556 13.16 27.36 -13.39
CA ASP A 556 13.47 28.20 -14.55
C ASP A 556 14.32 27.50 -15.63
N ALA A 557 14.56 26.18 -15.47
CA ALA A 557 15.39 25.44 -16.43
C ALA A 557 14.69 25.29 -17.79
N PRO A 558 15.38 25.60 -18.90
CA PRO A 558 14.80 25.40 -20.24
C PRO A 558 14.50 23.92 -20.51
N GLN A 559 13.34 23.64 -21.10
CA GLN A 559 12.90 22.27 -21.39
C GLN A 559 13.90 21.46 -22.23
N ASP A 560 14.54 22.10 -23.22
CA ASP A 560 15.56 21.42 -24.04
C ASP A 560 16.76 20.98 -23.20
N THR A 561 17.15 21.78 -22.19
CA THR A 561 18.22 21.44 -21.24
C THR A 561 17.81 20.25 -20.38
N ILE A 562 16.56 20.24 -19.92
CA ILE A 562 16.00 19.10 -19.12
C ILE A 562 16.05 17.82 -19.96
N LYS A 563 15.54 17.84 -21.19
CA LYS A 563 15.50 16.69 -22.10
C LYS A 563 16.90 16.16 -22.44
N GLN A 564 17.84 17.06 -22.70
CA GLN A 564 19.23 16.66 -23.00
C GLN A 564 19.85 15.96 -21.76
N ARG A 565 19.77 16.62 -20.59
CA ARG A 565 20.36 16.06 -19.36
C ARG A 565 19.65 14.80 -18.88
N MET A 566 18.35 14.68 -19.10
CA MET A 566 17.58 13.45 -18.91
C MET A 566 18.22 12.29 -19.69
N THR A 567 18.47 12.49 -20.99
CA THR A 567 19.06 11.46 -21.84
C THR A 567 20.51 11.15 -21.45
N ASP A 568 21.31 12.18 -21.14
CA ASP A 568 22.70 12.02 -20.69
C ASP A 568 22.78 11.22 -19.36
N PHE A 569 21.82 11.42 -18.46
CA PHE A 569 21.77 10.68 -17.18
C PHE A 569 21.22 9.27 -17.36
N GLU A 570 20.23 9.07 -18.24
CA GLU A 570 19.76 7.76 -18.66
C GLU A 570 20.94 6.90 -19.21
N ASP A 571 21.77 7.49 -20.05
CA ASP A 571 22.96 6.84 -20.61
C ASP A 571 24.02 6.50 -19.53
N LYS A 572 24.08 7.24 -18.43
CA LYS A 572 24.92 6.89 -17.28
C LYS A 572 24.34 5.70 -16.51
N ILE A 573 23.02 5.74 -16.19
CA ILE A 573 22.32 4.65 -15.50
C ILE A 573 22.40 3.35 -16.30
N SER A 574 22.29 3.41 -17.63
CA SER A 574 22.32 2.24 -18.50
C SER A 574 23.60 1.40 -18.39
N LYS A 575 24.67 1.96 -17.80
CA LYS A 575 25.96 1.29 -17.60
C LYS A 575 26.10 0.64 -16.23
N PHE A 576 25.11 0.84 -15.34
CA PHE A 576 25.11 0.25 -14.01
C PHE A 576 24.72 -1.22 -14.07
N GLU A 577 25.10 -1.97 -13.05
CA GLU A 577 24.80 -3.40 -12.96
C GLU A 577 23.64 -3.64 -11.95
N GLY A 578 22.97 -4.78 -12.07
CA GLY A 578 21.99 -5.26 -11.10
C GLY A 578 20.53 -4.94 -11.42
N TYR A 579 20.22 -4.21 -12.50
CA TYR A 579 18.85 -3.95 -12.93
C TYR A 579 18.48 -4.72 -14.20
N ASP A 580 17.19 -4.88 -14.45
CA ASP A 580 16.61 -5.55 -15.63
C ASP A 580 16.08 -4.53 -16.63
N HIS A 581 15.22 -3.61 -16.15
CA HIS A 581 14.62 -2.58 -16.99
C HIS A 581 14.75 -1.18 -16.37
N LEU A 582 14.98 -0.19 -17.24
CA LEU A 582 15.02 1.22 -16.92
C LEU A 582 13.90 1.94 -17.68
N ILE A 583 12.95 2.54 -16.95
CA ILE A 583 11.86 3.33 -17.50
C ILE A 583 12.12 4.79 -17.19
N THR A 584 12.23 5.63 -18.21
CA THR A 584 12.42 7.08 -18.09
C THR A 584 11.12 7.79 -18.49
N GLN A 585 10.61 8.66 -17.62
CA GLN A 585 9.37 9.40 -17.82
C GLN A 585 9.58 10.90 -17.55
N TYR A 586 9.03 11.73 -18.44
CA TYR A 586 9.02 13.19 -18.31
C TYR A 586 7.69 13.75 -18.80
N GLY A 587 7.16 14.74 -18.09
CA GLY A 587 5.89 15.41 -18.41
C GLY A 587 4.66 14.74 -17.78
N SER A 588 3.58 15.51 -17.64
CA SER A 588 2.28 15.05 -17.14
C SER A 588 1.34 14.72 -18.28
N SER A 589 0.78 13.51 -18.29
CA SER A 589 -0.23 13.10 -19.26
C SER A 589 -1.62 13.01 -18.62
N GLU A 590 -2.68 13.14 -19.44
CA GLU A 590 -4.05 12.91 -18.97
C GLU A 590 -4.24 11.49 -18.42
N GLU A 591 -3.55 10.52 -19.01
CA GLU A 591 -3.58 9.13 -18.57
C GLU A 591 -3.03 8.99 -17.14
N ASN A 592 -1.91 9.64 -16.82
CA ASN A 592 -1.36 9.62 -15.48
C ASN A 592 -2.23 10.42 -14.49
N ALA A 593 -2.78 11.54 -14.94
CA ALA A 593 -3.67 12.39 -14.14
C ALA A 593 -4.98 11.66 -13.74
N GLN A 594 -5.48 10.72 -14.55
CA GLN A 594 -6.62 9.86 -14.20
C GLN A 594 -6.36 9.01 -12.93
N TYR A 595 -5.11 8.73 -12.63
CA TYR A 595 -4.70 8.00 -11.40
C TYR A 595 -4.24 8.95 -10.29
N GLY A 596 -4.44 10.26 -10.46
CA GLY A 596 -4.01 11.27 -9.50
C GLY A 596 -2.50 11.53 -9.54
N ALA A 597 -1.78 11.05 -10.56
CA ALA A 597 -0.34 11.26 -10.72
C ALA A 597 -0.09 12.46 -11.64
N VAL A 598 0.47 13.52 -11.08
CA VAL A 598 0.97 14.70 -11.81
C VAL A 598 2.41 14.95 -11.39
N SER A 599 3.18 15.52 -12.27
CA SER A 599 4.58 15.92 -12.04
C SER A 599 4.82 17.35 -12.48
N ASP A 600 5.71 18.02 -11.77
CA ASP A 600 6.18 19.34 -12.20
C ASP A 600 6.95 19.24 -13.53
N SER A 601 6.89 20.29 -14.33
CA SER A 601 7.54 20.37 -15.65
C SER A 601 9.08 20.35 -15.59
N ASP A 602 9.64 20.48 -14.39
CA ASP A 602 11.07 20.45 -14.10
C ASP A 602 11.56 19.13 -13.48
N THR A 603 10.74 18.08 -13.49
CA THR A 603 11.06 16.83 -12.82
C THR A 603 11.03 15.64 -13.80
N VAL A 604 12.11 14.84 -13.77
CA VAL A 604 12.25 13.59 -14.52
C VAL A 604 12.23 12.40 -13.55
N PHE A 605 11.48 11.37 -13.92
CA PHE A 605 11.38 10.13 -13.16
C PHE A 605 12.05 8.98 -13.91
N TYR A 606 12.89 8.24 -13.18
CA TYR A 606 13.45 6.97 -13.65
C TYR A 606 12.96 5.87 -12.70
N THR A 607 12.21 4.91 -13.24
CA THR A 607 11.83 3.70 -12.52
C THR A 607 12.72 2.56 -12.95
N VAL A 608 13.49 2.04 -12.03
CA VAL A 608 14.44 0.95 -12.28
C VAL A 608 13.86 -0.34 -11.72
N ILE A 609 13.70 -1.33 -12.56
CA ILE A 609 13.26 -2.68 -12.17
C ILE A 609 14.51 -3.51 -11.94
N MET A 610 14.68 -4.01 -10.73
CA MET A 610 15.85 -4.79 -10.33
C MET A 610 15.77 -6.24 -10.83
N LYS A 611 16.91 -6.89 -11.04
CA LYS A 611 16.96 -8.33 -11.27
C LYS A 611 16.63 -9.09 -9.98
N GLU A 612 16.16 -10.34 -10.09
CA GLU A 612 15.87 -11.21 -8.94
C GLU A 612 17.04 -11.32 -7.93
N ASP A 613 18.28 -11.29 -8.43
CA ASP A 613 19.50 -11.32 -7.62
C ASP A 613 20.19 -9.96 -7.50
N GLY A 614 19.50 -8.89 -7.92
CA GLY A 614 20.01 -7.53 -7.94
C GLY A 614 19.99 -6.91 -6.53
N ASP A 615 21.04 -6.14 -6.22
CA ASP A 615 21.21 -5.44 -4.96
C ASP A 615 20.82 -3.96 -5.14
N ALA A 616 19.61 -3.60 -4.68
CA ALA A 616 19.08 -2.25 -4.80
C ALA A 616 19.92 -1.22 -4.00
N GLU A 617 20.52 -1.60 -2.88
CA GLU A 617 21.39 -0.72 -2.09
C GLU A 617 22.67 -0.37 -2.89
N SER A 618 23.29 -1.38 -3.48
CA SER A 618 24.46 -1.19 -4.35
C SER A 618 24.12 -0.34 -5.58
N PHE A 619 22.92 -0.51 -6.16
CA PHE A 619 22.46 0.31 -7.27
C PHE A 619 22.24 1.78 -6.84
N ILE A 620 21.61 2.02 -5.69
CA ILE A 620 21.43 3.37 -5.13
C ILE A 620 22.77 4.02 -4.82
N GLU A 621 23.78 3.28 -4.37
CA GLU A 621 25.15 3.80 -4.17
C GLU A 621 25.77 4.26 -5.51
N GLN A 622 25.58 3.50 -6.60
CA GLN A 622 26.06 3.88 -7.93
C GLN A 622 25.39 5.17 -8.41
N VAL A 623 24.06 5.34 -8.19
CA VAL A 623 23.34 6.60 -8.49
C VAL A 623 23.89 7.74 -7.62
N ASN A 624 24.15 7.50 -6.34
CA ASN A 624 24.68 8.50 -5.42
C ASN A 624 26.13 8.94 -5.76
N GLU A 625 26.90 8.07 -6.39
CA GLU A 625 28.21 8.46 -6.94
C GLU A 625 28.05 9.29 -8.22
N ALA A 626 27.17 8.87 -9.14
CA ALA A 626 26.95 9.55 -10.41
C ALA A 626 26.39 10.98 -10.25
N LYS A 627 25.54 11.20 -9.22
CA LYS A 627 24.95 12.52 -8.95
C LYS A 627 25.98 13.58 -8.54
N LYS A 628 27.17 13.20 -8.07
CA LYS A 628 28.21 14.15 -7.69
C LYS A 628 28.75 14.96 -8.89
N ASP A 629 28.60 14.41 -10.09
CA ASP A 629 29.01 15.07 -11.35
C ASP A 629 27.91 16.00 -11.88
N GLU A 630 26.68 15.91 -11.34
CA GLU A 630 25.55 16.74 -11.77
C GLU A 630 25.47 18.00 -10.91
N LYS A 631 25.58 19.16 -11.56
CA LYS A 631 25.49 20.48 -10.91
C LYS A 631 24.11 21.08 -11.15
N ASP A 632 23.64 21.85 -10.20
CA ASP A 632 22.36 22.58 -10.28
C ASP A 632 21.13 21.71 -10.51
N VAL A 633 21.18 20.41 -10.07
CA VAL A 633 20.08 19.44 -10.14
C VAL A 633 20.06 18.64 -8.86
N THR A 634 18.89 18.40 -8.34
CA THR A 634 18.70 17.52 -7.18
C THR A 634 18.34 16.12 -7.65
N ILE A 635 19.21 15.13 -7.40
CA ILE A 635 18.94 13.73 -7.72
C ILE A 635 18.74 12.96 -6.43
N THR A 636 17.61 12.28 -6.32
CA THR A 636 17.28 11.38 -5.21
C THR A 636 17.04 9.97 -5.72
N ALA A 637 17.59 8.97 -5.04
CA ALA A 637 17.36 7.57 -5.33
C ALA A 637 16.89 6.87 -4.06
N SER A 638 15.80 6.13 -4.16
CA SER A 638 15.21 5.41 -3.03
C SER A 638 14.60 4.09 -3.46
N PRO A 639 14.61 3.07 -2.57
CA PRO A 639 13.85 1.87 -2.80
C PRO A 639 12.38 2.20 -2.99
N SER A 640 11.73 1.57 -3.93
CA SER A 640 10.32 1.80 -4.26
C SER A 640 9.57 0.47 -4.36
N SER A 641 8.25 0.54 -4.34
CA SER A 641 7.35 -0.59 -4.53
C SER A 641 6.24 -0.21 -5.50
N ILE A 642 5.73 -1.17 -6.27
CA ILE A 642 4.55 -0.99 -7.14
C ILE A 642 3.33 -0.44 -6.36
N PHE A 643 3.28 -0.68 -5.06
CA PHE A 643 2.14 -0.29 -4.21
C PHE A 643 2.18 1.15 -3.71
N GLY A 644 3.07 1.97 -4.26
CA GLY A 644 3.22 3.38 -3.90
C GLY A 644 4.01 3.60 -2.61
N GLY A 645 4.81 4.63 -2.62
CA GLY A 645 5.65 5.05 -1.53
C GLY A 645 7.11 4.76 -1.84
N SER A 646 7.79 5.72 -2.46
CA SER A 646 9.21 5.85 -2.19
C SER A 646 9.36 5.89 -0.68
N SER A 647 10.26 5.09 -0.11
CA SER A 647 10.62 5.19 1.30
C SER A 647 11.39 6.49 1.55
N ASN A 648 10.80 7.62 1.11
CA ASN A 648 11.34 8.93 1.46
C ASN A 648 11.24 9.07 2.97
N SER A 649 12.38 8.94 3.61
CA SER A 649 12.54 9.09 5.04
C SER A 649 12.50 10.56 5.38
N SER A 650 11.34 11.17 5.14
CA SER A 650 11.10 12.58 5.40
C SER A 650 10.07 12.76 6.50
N ILE A 651 10.33 13.74 7.34
CA ILE A 651 9.41 14.22 8.37
C ILE A 651 8.89 15.56 7.87
N THR A 652 7.58 15.70 7.74
CA THR A 652 6.95 16.92 7.24
C THR A 652 6.14 17.61 8.33
N TYR A 653 6.23 18.93 8.34
CA TYR A 653 5.43 19.82 9.18
C TYR A 653 4.76 20.85 8.29
N ASP A 654 3.45 21.00 8.44
CA ASP A 654 2.63 21.95 7.72
C ASP A 654 2.30 23.14 8.62
N VAL A 655 2.78 24.32 8.26
CA VAL A 655 2.49 25.59 8.91
C VAL A 655 1.29 26.20 8.21
N VAL A 656 0.12 26.16 8.83
CA VAL A 656 -1.18 26.51 8.23
C VAL A 656 -1.66 27.87 8.77
N GLY A 657 -2.13 28.76 7.91
CA GLY A 657 -2.69 30.04 8.29
C GLY A 657 -3.06 30.91 7.09
N ASN A 658 -3.55 32.11 7.35
CA ASN A 658 -4.07 33.03 6.31
C ASN A 658 -3.15 34.21 5.98
N ASP A 659 -2.09 34.44 6.75
CA ASP A 659 -1.13 35.51 6.53
C ASP A 659 0.20 34.94 6.00
N THR A 660 0.50 35.24 4.75
CA THR A 660 1.69 34.70 4.06
C THR A 660 3.00 35.12 4.76
N ASP A 661 3.09 36.35 5.25
CA ASP A 661 4.32 36.84 5.89
C ASP A 661 4.55 36.14 7.24
N GLU A 662 3.48 35.92 8.01
CA GLU A 662 3.55 35.13 9.26
C GLU A 662 3.86 33.65 9.02
N LEU A 663 3.33 33.04 7.94
CA LEU A 663 3.66 31.67 7.54
C LEU A 663 5.12 31.53 7.15
N LEU A 664 5.64 32.44 6.34
CA LEU A 664 7.05 32.43 5.91
C LEU A 664 8.02 32.64 7.08
N ALA A 665 7.72 33.58 7.98
CA ALA A 665 8.53 33.82 9.16
C ALA A 665 8.53 32.60 10.11
N THR A 666 7.35 31.97 10.29
CA THR A 666 7.21 30.77 11.14
C THR A 666 7.90 29.58 10.52
N SER A 667 7.73 29.35 9.21
CA SER A 667 8.39 28.25 8.51
C SER A 667 9.92 28.35 8.56
N LYS A 668 10.48 29.55 8.40
CA LYS A 668 11.91 29.80 8.55
C LYS A 668 12.41 29.48 9.94
N THR A 669 11.69 29.94 10.99
CA THR A 669 12.03 29.61 12.38
C THR A 669 11.97 28.11 12.64
N LEU A 670 11.01 27.42 12.03
CA LEU A 670 10.85 25.99 12.10
C LEU A 670 12.02 25.27 11.41
N MET A 671 12.40 25.70 10.20
CA MET A 671 13.54 25.14 9.46
C MET A 671 14.84 25.29 10.23
N ASP A 672 15.12 26.46 10.78
CA ASP A 672 16.30 26.72 11.59
C ASP A 672 16.39 25.76 12.80
N LYS A 673 15.27 25.59 13.51
CA LYS A 673 15.25 24.69 14.67
C LYS A 673 15.39 23.21 14.29
N ILE A 674 14.78 22.79 13.17
CA ILE A 674 14.86 21.40 12.69
C ILE A 674 16.28 21.10 12.18
N SER A 675 16.96 22.05 11.53
CA SER A 675 18.32 21.88 11.02
C SER A 675 19.35 21.66 12.15
N ASP A 676 19.08 22.17 13.35
CA ASP A 676 19.94 22.00 14.52
C ASP A 676 19.80 20.61 15.19
N VAL A 677 18.83 19.78 14.76
CA VAL A 677 18.61 18.45 15.33
C VAL A 677 19.60 17.44 14.75
N ASP A 678 20.33 16.75 15.63
CA ASP A 678 21.28 15.69 15.23
C ASP A 678 20.59 14.58 14.42
N GLY A 679 21.16 14.24 13.26
CA GLY A 679 20.65 13.22 12.34
C GLY A 679 19.77 13.75 11.20
N VAL A 680 19.42 15.04 11.18
CA VAL A 680 18.76 15.68 10.04
C VAL A 680 19.80 15.97 8.95
N LYS A 681 19.56 15.49 7.74
CA LYS A 681 20.48 15.65 6.60
C LYS A 681 20.27 16.98 5.87
N LYS A 682 19.01 17.29 5.61
CA LYS A 682 18.58 18.50 4.88
C LYS A 682 17.22 18.91 5.39
N VAL A 683 16.99 20.20 5.46
CA VAL A 683 15.66 20.79 5.69
C VAL A 683 15.34 21.65 4.48
N SER A 684 14.15 21.52 3.95
CA SER A 684 13.68 22.30 2.80
C SER A 684 12.23 22.74 2.99
N SER A 685 11.83 23.72 2.23
CA SER A 685 10.45 24.21 2.21
C SER A 685 9.96 24.33 0.75
N ASN A 686 8.65 24.09 0.53
CA ASN A 686 8.03 24.34 -0.78
C ASN A 686 8.13 25.83 -1.23
N GLN A 687 8.51 26.74 -0.34
CA GLN A 687 8.71 28.16 -0.65
C GLN A 687 10.13 28.49 -1.15
N GLU A 688 11.07 27.54 -1.05
CA GLU A 688 12.45 27.76 -1.55
C GLU A 688 12.55 27.63 -3.08
N LYS A 689 11.61 26.90 -3.69
CA LYS A 689 11.54 26.70 -5.13
C LYS A 689 10.64 27.81 -5.71
N THR A 690 11.26 28.82 -6.31
CA THR A 690 10.57 29.97 -6.92
C THR A 690 10.77 29.98 -8.42
N SER A 691 9.79 30.55 -9.12
CA SER A 691 9.85 30.82 -10.55
C SER A 691 9.68 32.34 -10.79
N PRO A 692 10.42 32.93 -11.74
CA PRO A 692 10.22 34.31 -12.12
C PRO A 692 8.88 34.47 -12.86
N VAL A 693 7.99 35.31 -12.32
CA VAL A 693 6.67 35.61 -12.89
C VAL A 693 6.62 37.05 -13.34
N PHE A 694 6.37 37.27 -14.63
CA PHE A 694 6.14 38.58 -15.20
C PHE A 694 4.65 38.94 -15.12
N THR A 695 4.31 39.85 -14.24
CA THR A 695 2.91 40.34 -14.08
C THR A 695 2.67 41.54 -14.99
N VAL A 696 1.73 41.42 -15.93
CA VAL A 696 1.30 42.46 -16.85
C VAL A 696 0.11 43.21 -16.26
N ASN A 697 0.35 44.40 -15.72
CA ASN A 697 -0.67 45.26 -15.13
C ASN A 697 -1.28 46.17 -16.19
N VAL A 698 -2.46 45.78 -16.72
CA VAL A 698 -3.13 46.50 -17.81
C VAL A 698 -3.81 47.75 -17.30
N ASN A 699 -3.57 48.86 -18.02
CA ASN A 699 -4.33 50.08 -17.78
C ASN A 699 -5.74 49.95 -18.41
N THR A 700 -6.75 49.83 -17.57
CA THR A 700 -8.14 49.58 -17.98
C THR A 700 -8.80 50.72 -18.77
N GLU A 701 -8.20 51.94 -18.73
CA GLU A 701 -8.63 53.07 -19.56
C GLU A 701 -8.16 52.92 -21.03
N LYS A 702 -7.11 52.13 -21.27
CA LYS A 702 -6.48 51.97 -22.60
C LYS A 702 -6.79 50.62 -23.25
N ALA A 703 -6.95 49.55 -22.44
CA ALA A 703 -7.19 48.19 -22.93
C ALA A 703 -8.04 47.40 -21.94
N ASN A 704 -8.75 46.36 -22.43
CA ASN A 704 -9.45 45.41 -21.58
C ASN A 704 -8.46 44.33 -21.14
N ALA A 705 -8.34 44.12 -19.82
CA ALA A 705 -7.39 43.20 -19.24
C ALA A 705 -7.60 41.74 -19.73
N GLN A 706 -8.85 41.26 -19.78
CA GLN A 706 -9.15 39.90 -20.25
C GLN A 706 -8.80 39.69 -21.73
N GLN A 707 -9.12 40.68 -22.57
CA GLN A 707 -8.74 40.63 -24.01
C GLN A 707 -7.24 40.67 -24.19
N THR A 708 -6.54 41.52 -23.42
CA THR A 708 -5.08 41.59 -23.43
C THR A 708 -4.46 40.25 -23.02
N ALA A 709 -4.93 39.63 -21.94
CA ALA A 709 -4.45 38.32 -21.49
C ALA A 709 -4.67 37.24 -22.57
N MET A 710 -5.85 37.15 -23.19
CA MET A 710 -6.12 36.24 -24.31
C MET A 710 -5.17 36.47 -25.48
N GLN A 711 -4.92 37.73 -25.84
CA GLN A 711 -4.00 38.06 -26.95
C GLN A 711 -2.55 37.66 -26.62
N ILE A 712 -2.06 37.99 -25.42
CA ILE A 712 -0.71 37.60 -24.98
C ILE A 712 -0.60 36.06 -24.99
N ARG A 713 -1.59 35.35 -24.45
CA ARG A 713 -1.63 33.88 -24.46
C ARG A 713 -1.57 33.33 -25.88
N SER A 714 -2.33 33.90 -26.81
CA SER A 714 -2.36 33.42 -28.21
C SER A 714 -1.07 33.76 -28.97
N LEU A 715 -0.28 34.72 -28.50
CA LEU A 715 1.02 35.05 -29.08
C LEU A 715 2.14 34.15 -28.55
N LEU A 716 2.11 33.80 -27.26
CA LEU A 716 3.20 33.09 -26.60
C LEU A 716 3.02 31.55 -26.58
N ASN A 717 1.78 31.07 -26.76
CA ASN A 717 1.51 29.62 -26.69
C ASN A 717 0.83 29.13 -27.95
N PRO A 718 1.17 27.96 -28.47
CA PRO A 718 0.43 27.32 -29.55
C PRO A 718 -1.06 27.14 -29.20
N GLN A 719 -1.94 27.63 -30.05
CA GLN A 719 -3.39 27.57 -29.84
C GLN A 719 -3.99 26.40 -30.61
N PRO A 720 -4.82 25.53 -30.01
CA PRO A 720 -5.58 24.52 -30.72
C PRO A 720 -6.64 25.22 -31.60
N ILE A 721 -6.67 24.89 -32.86
CA ILE A 721 -7.58 25.52 -33.84
C ILE A 721 -8.72 24.59 -34.23
N GLY A 722 -8.52 23.30 -34.10
CA GLY A 722 -9.43 22.25 -34.54
C GLY A 722 -8.65 21.02 -34.99
N ALA A 723 -9.27 20.17 -35.78
CA ALA A 723 -8.63 19.00 -36.36
C ALA A 723 -8.92 18.95 -37.87
N ILE A 724 -7.99 18.41 -38.65
CA ILE A 724 -8.22 18.10 -40.06
C ILE A 724 -8.13 16.59 -40.26
N ASN A 725 -8.98 16.06 -41.15
CA ASN A 725 -8.93 14.66 -41.49
C ASN A 725 -7.77 14.38 -42.46
N LEU A 726 -6.69 13.82 -41.94
CA LEU A 726 -5.55 13.33 -42.70
C LEU A 726 -5.57 11.80 -42.66
N ASP A 727 -5.51 11.19 -43.86
CA ASP A 727 -5.44 9.74 -43.96
C ASP A 727 -6.58 9.02 -43.19
N ASP A 728 -7.80 9.58 -43.28
CA ASP A 728 -9.05 9.14 -42.64
C ASP A 728 -9.05 9.26 -41.09
N ALA A 729 -8.04 9.92 -40.50
CA ALA A 729 -7.98 10.17 -39.06
C ALA A 729 -7.99 11.68 -38.72
N PRO A 730 -8.73 12.13 -37.69
CA PRO A 730 -8.69 13.51 -37.21
C PRO A 730 -7.30 13.81 -36.61
N THR A 731 -6.58 14.74 -37.26
CA THR A 731 -5.26 15.18 -36.82
C THR A 731 -5.39 16.60 -36.24
N PRO A 732 -5.03 16.83 -34.97
CA PRO A 732 -5.12 18.14 -34.33
C PRO A 732 -4.25 19.18 -35.03
N VAL A 733 -4.75 20.41 -35.13
CA VAL A 733 -4.06 21.54 -35.73
C VAL A 733 -3.81 22.60 -34.65
N PHE A 734 -2.55 23.00 -34.51
CA PHE A 734 -2.13 24.07 -33.60
C PHE A 734 -1.56 25.23 -34.38
N LEU A 735 -1.92 26.44 -33.95
CA LEU A 735 -1.35 27.70 -34.48
C LEU A 735 -0.38 28.25 -33.47
N ASP A 736 0.86 28.38 -33.87
CA ASP A 736 1.91 29.08 -33.15
C ASP A 736 2.13 30.45 -33.81
N ALA A 737 2.02 31.53 -33.04
CA ALA A 737 2.22 32.88 -33.55
C ALA A 737 3.68 33.18 -33.86
N GLY A 738 4.63 32.29 -33.48
CA GLY A 738 6.08 32.45 -33.74
C GLY A 738 6.70 33.58 -32.94
N VAL A 739 6.13 33.92 -31.80
CA VAL A 739 6.58 34.99 -30.92
C VAL A 739 7.18 34.37 -29.66
N ASN A 740 8.50 34.23 -29.65
CA ASN A 740 9.26 33.72 -28.50
C ASN A 740 10.12 34.86 -27.96
N PRO A 741 9.69 35.59 -26.91
CA PRO A 741 10.51 36.60 -26.27
C PRO A 741 11.66 35.97 -25.49
N ASP A 742 12.88 36.16 -25.93
CA ASP A 742 14.10 35.71 -25.24
C ASP A 742 14.53 36.67 -24.11
N THR A 743 14.02 37.92 -24.15
CA THR A 743 14.35 38.93 -23.15
C THR A 743 13.11 39.68 -22.68
N LEU A 744 13.20 40.33 -21.50
CA LEU A 744 12.17 41.25 -21.02
C LEU A 744 11.88 42.41 -22.03
N SER A 745 12.89 42.80 -22.81
CA SER A 745 12.69 43.80 -23.88
C SER A 745 11.76 43.27 -24.96
N ASP A 746 11.94 42.00 -25.38
CA ASP A 746 11.09 41.37 -26.40
C ASP A 746 9.67 41.23 -25.93
N LEU A 747 9.45 40.87 -24.64
CA LEU A 747 8.15 40.86 -24.02
C LEU A 747 7.47 42.23 -24.01
N LYS A 748 8.26 43.31 -23.77
CA LYS A 748 7.77 44.68 -23.78
C LYS A 748 7.39 45.18 -25.18
N ASP A 749 8.05 44.67 -26.19
CA ASP A 749 7.85 45.03 -27.60
C ASP A 749 6.68 44.27 -28.27
N LEU A 750 6.02 43.34 -27.52
CA LEU A 750 4.79 42.70 -27.98
C LEU A 750 3.74 43.75 -28.37
N THR A 751 3.07 43.51 -29.46
CA THR A 751 1.98 44.35 -29.93
C THR A 751 0.62 43.69 -29.70
N ILE A 752 -0.31 44.45 -29.13
CA ILE A 752 -1.69 43.99 -28.88
C ILE A 752 -2.70 44.88 -29.59
N ALA A 753 -3.83 44.29 -30.00
CA ALA A 753 -4.92 45.00 -30.59
C ALA A 753 -5.82 45.65 -29.52
N THR A 754 -6.03 46.95 -29.61
CA THR A 754 -6.90 47.71 -28.70
C THR A 754 -8.00 48.40 -29.50
N SER A 755 -8.96 49.04 -28.82
CA SER A 755 -9.98 49.88 -29.48
C SER A 755 -9.40 51.06 -30.27
N SER A 756 -8.15 51.46 -29.94
CA SER A 756 -7.41 52.56 -30.60
C SER A 756 -6.46 52.08 -31.69
N GLY A 757 -6.47 50.76 -32.03
CA GLY A 757 -5.54 50.17 -33.00
C GLY A 757 -4.51 49.24 -32.34
N ILE A 758 -3.53 48.76 -33.12
CA ILE A 758 -2.41 47.95 -32.67
C ILE A 758 -1.42 48.85 -31.93
N GLN A 759 -1.13 48.51 -30.68
CA GLN A 759 -0.22 49.29 -29.81
C GLN A 759 0.81 48.37 -29.14
N PRO A 760 2.03 48.84 -28.85
CA PRO A 760 2.99 48.14 -28.00
C PRO A 760 2.40 47.83 -26.61
N LEU A 761 2.72 46.69 -26.02
CA LEU A 761 2.24 46.29 -24.69
C LEU A 761 2.61 47.33 -23.62
N THR A 762 3.79 47.98 -23.75
CA THR A 762 4.23 49.06 -22.85
C THR A 762 3.38 50.31 -22.87
N ASP A 763 2.61 50.54 -23.93
CA ASP A 763 1.75 51.72 -24.02
C ASP A 763 0.42 51.52 -23.25
N VAL A 764 0.03 50.25 -22.99
CA VAL A 764 -1.25 49.86 -22.39
C VAL A 764 -1.11 49.14 -21.09
N ALA A 765 0.11 48.69 -20.74
CA ALA A 765 0.37 47.93 -19.49
C ALA A 765 1.76 48.27 -18.92
N SER A 766 1.92 48.04 -17.62
CA SER A 766 3.23 47.96 -16.94
C SER A 766 3.55 46.50 -16.62
N ILE A 767 4.84 46.15 -16.77
CA ILE A 767 5.31 44.78 -16.49
C ILE A 767 6.20 44.84 -15.24
N THR A 768 5.86 44.02 -14.25
CA THR A 768 6.67 43.82 -13.02
C THR A 768 7.14 42.38 -12.99
N GLU A 769 8.37 42.17 -12.56
CA GLU A 769 8.97 40.84 -12.35
C GLU A 769 8.96 40.54 -10.86
N GLU A 770 8.44 39.38 -10.48
CA GLU A 770 8.35 38.93 -9.10
C GLU A 770 8.73 37.45 -9.04
N GLU A 771 9.54 37.08 -8.04
CA GLU A 771 9.76 35.66 -7.72
C GLU A 771 8.55 35.13 -6.94
N LYS A 772 7.94 34.08 -7.47
CA LYS A 772 6.79 33.43 -6.83
C LYS A 772 7.07 31.95 -6.59
N PRO A 773 6.53 31.35 -5.51
CA PRO A 773 6.65 29.91 -5.30
C PRO A 773 6.13 29.12 -6.51
N SER A 774 6.88 28.12 -6.94
CA SER A 774 6.48 27.22 -8.04
C SER A 774 5.31 26.30 -7.66
N THR A 775 5.07 26.12 -6.35
CA THR A 775 3.99 25.29 -5.84
C THR A 775 3.24 25.99 -4.72
N VAL A 776 1.91 26.04 -4.80
CA VAL A 776 0.99 26.60 -3.79
C VAL A 776 0.22 25.46 -3.13
N LEU A 777 0.16 25.46 -1.80
CA LEU A 777 -0.48 24.41 -1.01
C LEU A 777 -1.61 25.00 -0.15
N HIS A 778 -2.83 24.41 -0.23
CA HIS A 778 -3.95 24.79 0.62
C HIS A 778 -4.44 23.58 1.46
N LYS A 779 -4.91 23.91 2.67
CA LYS A 779 -5.60 22.97 3.56
C LYS A 779 -6.92 23.60 4.04
N ASP A 780 -8.02 22.97 3.66
CA ASP A 780 -9.39 23.45 3.97
C ASP A 780 -9.64 24.91 3.53
N GLY A 781 -8.95 25.34 2.48
CA GLY A 781 -9.02 26.71 1.92
C GLY A 781 -8.00 27.68 2.50
N ASP A 782 -7.26 27.32 3.55
CA ASP A 782 -6.19 28.15 4.13
C ASP A 782 -4.85 27.79 3.49
N LEU A 783 -4.00 28.77 3.26
CA LEU A 783 -2.65 28.56 2.75
C LEU A 783 -1.80 27.81 3.79
N TYR A 784 -0.92 26.91 3.35
CA TYR A 784 0.09 26.35 4.24
C TYR A 784 1.47 26.24 3.58
N VAL A 785 2.49 26.30 4.43
CA VAL A 785 3.88 26.08 4.06
C VAL A 785 4.35 24.76 4.61
N ARG A 786 4.82 23.86 3.75
CA ARG A 786 5.38 22.57 4.13
C ARG A 786 6.88 22.67 4.35
N VAL A 787 7.32 22.28 5.53
CA VAL A 787 8.73 22.08 5.88
C VAL A 787 9.03 20.60 5.90
N THR A 788 10.02 20.17 5.14
CA THR A 788 10.43 18.78 4.98
C THR A 788 11.83 18.58 5.52
N ALA A 789 12.00 17.66 6.47
CA ALA A 789 13.30 17.23 6.98
C ALA A 789 13.63 15.85 6.41
N GLU A 790 14.74 15.75 5.68
CA GLU A 790 15.28 14.48 5.20
C GLU A 790 16.15 13.84 6.30
N VAL A 791 15.91 12.57 6.58
CA VAL A 791 16.59 11.81 7.62
C VAL A 791 16.94 10.42 7.12
N GLU A 792 17.85 9.71 7.78
CA GLU A 792 18.04 8.29 7.49
C GLU A 792 16.79 7.48 7.85
N PRO A 793 16.39 6.49 7.03
CA PRO A 793 15.23 5.62 7.28
C PRO A 793 15.28 4.96 8.65
N GLU A 794 16.48 4.54 9.06
CA GLU A 794 16.74 3.85 10.32
C GLU A 794 16.52 4.73 11.56
N GLU A 795 16.68 6.03 11.43
CA GLU A 795 16.61 7.01 12.51
C GLU A 795 15.31 7.81 12.54
N LEU A 796 14.42 7.64 11.53
CA LEU A 796 13.19 8.40 11.35
C LEU A 796 12.37 8.61 12.64
N SER A 797 12.14 7.55 13.42
CA SER A 797 11.30 7.63 14.62
C SER A 797 11.99 8.32 15.80
N VAL A 798 13.32 8.25 15.88
CA VAL A 798 14.11 8.91 16.92
C VAL A 798 14.20 10.38 16.62
N ILE A 799 14.55 10.72 15.38
CA ILE A 799 14.69 12.11 14.91
C ILE A 799 13.32 12.81 14.94
N SER A 800 12.24 12.16 14.51
CA SER A 800 10.88 12.71 14.59
C SER A 800 10.50 13.11 16.03
N LYS A 801 10.85 12.28 17.01
CA LYS A 801 10.63 12.60 18.43
C LYS A 801 11.50 13.76 18.91
N ASN A 802 12.76 13.81 18.47
CA ASN A 802 13.68 14.89 18.82
C ASN A 802 13.20 16.21 18.24
N ILE A 803 12.83 16.22 16.95
CA ILE A 803 12.23 17.38 16.30
C ILE A 803 10.97 17.83 17.05
N ALA A 804 10.03 16.91 17.32
CA ALA A 804 8.80 17.23 18.04
C ALA A 804 9.05 17.83 19.45
N THR A 805 10.20 17.52 20.07
CA THR A 805 10.59 18.11 21.35
C THR A 805 11.16 19.51 21.16
N GLU A 806 11.99 19.76 20.15
CA GLU A 806 12.60 21.05 19.86
C GLU A 806 11.58 22.08 19.35
N ILE A 807 10.59 21.65 18.56
CA ILE A 807 9.57 22.56 18.01
C ILE A 807 8.44 22.88 18.99
N LYS A 808 8.32 22.14 20.11
CA LYS A 808 7.24 22.31 21.08
C LYS A 808 7.18 23.71 21.69
N ASP A 809 8.34 24.36 21.81
CA ASP A 809 8.50 25.68 22.43
C ASP A 809 8.51 26.82 21.38
N ILE A 810 8.08 26.57 20.15
CA ILE A 810 7.90 27.63 19.13
C ILE A 810 6.65 28.44 19.49
N ASP A 811 6.82 29.75 19.63
CA ASP A 811 5.70 30.67 19.84
C ASP A 811 5.01 30.92 18.48
N LEU A 812 3.83 30.37 18.30
CA LEU A 812 3.06 30.49 17.07
C LEU A 812 2.25 31.79 17.08
N PRO A 813 2.28 32.58 16.00
CA PRO A 813 1.42 33.75 15.83
C PRO A 813 -0.06 33.37 15.94
N LYS A 814 -0.91 34.37 16.25
CA LYS A 814 -2.37 34.15 16.29
C LYS A 814 -2.89 33.80 14.88
N GLY A 815 -3.57 32.66 14.77
CA GLY A 815 -4.12 32.20 13.49
C GLY A 815 -3.19 31.31 12.70
N VAL A 816 -1.96 31.04 13.20
CA VAL A 816 -1.04 30.06 12.64
C VAL A 816 -1.12 28.79 13.47
N SER A 817 -1.26 27.64 12.83
CA SER A 817 -1.20 26.30 13.42
C SER A 817 -0.08 25.49 12.80
N LEU A 818 0.44 24.54 13.59
CA LEU A 818 1.48 23.60 13.14
C LEU A 818 0.89 22.19 13.16
N ASP A 819 0.80 21.56 12.00
CA ASP A 819 0.33 20.21 11.85
C ASP A 819 1.48 19.29 11.43
N THR A 820 1.50 18.08 11.97
CA THR A 820 2.43 17.05 11.50
C THR A 820 1.79 16.39 10.28
N GLY A 821 2.49 16.42 9.16
CA GLY A 821 2.04 15.85 7.89
C GLY A 821 2.78 14.56 7.50
N GLY A 822 2.42 14.04 6.34
CA GLY A 822 3.13 12.96 5.69
C GLY A 822 2.99 11.57 6.32
N ALA A 823 3.86 10.66 5.89
CA ALA A 823 3.86 9.24 6.28
C ALA A 823 4.02 9.01 7.80
N ALA A 824 4.72 9.90 8.49
CA ALA A 824 4.95 9.80 9.94
C ALA A 824 3.64 9.99 10.74
N ALA A 825 2.76 10.91 10.33
CA ALA A 825 1.46 11.13 10.97
C ALA A 825 0.53 9.93 10.76
N GLN A 826 0.44 9.43 9.51
CA GLN A 826 -0.36 8.25 9.18
C GLN A 826 0.12 7.01 9.96
N GLN A 827 1.43 6.80 10.03
CA GLN A 827 2.01 5.70 10.80
C GLN A 827 1.66 5.80 12.29
N ALA A 828 1.68 7.02 12.87
CA ALA A 828 1.31 7.22 14.27
C ALA A 828 -0.16 6.88 14.54
N ASP A 829 -1.07 7.24 13.65
CA ASP A 829 -2.49 6.90 13.75
C ASP A 829 -2.73 5.40 13.57
N ASP A 830 -2.07 4.74 12.63
CA ASP A 830 -2.13 3.29 12.44
C ASP A 830 -1.64 2.53 13.68
N PHE A 831 -0.55 2.98 14.31
CA PHE A 831 -0.05 2.41 15.57
C PHE A 831 -1.03 2.61 16.73
N LYS A 832 -1.70 3.76 16.80
CA LYS A 832 -2.72 4.04 17.82
C LYS A 832 -3.93 3.12 17.64
N ASP A 833 -4.42 2.93 16.42
CA ASP A 833 -5.55 2.06 16.11
C ASP A 833 -5.23 0.58 16.36
N LEU A 834 -4.03 0.12 16.00
CA LEU A 834 -3.53 -1.20 16.36
C LEU A 834 -3.42 -1.37 17.88
N GLY A 835 -2.90 -0.37 18.58
CA GLY A 835 -2.81 -0.35 20.04
C GLY A 835 -4.18 -0.47 20.73
N LEU A 836 -5.18 0.27 20.25
CA LEU A 836 -6.56 0.18 20.74
C LEU A 836 -7.17 -1.20 20.45
N THR A 837 -6.91 -1.76 19.29
CA THR A 837 -7.34 -3.12 18.90
C THR A 837 -6.74 -4.18 19.82
N MET A 838 -5.44 -4.07 20.14
CA MET A 838 -4.77 -4.96 21.09
C MET A 838 -5.39 -4.85 22.49
N LEU A 839 -5.66 -3.63 22.96
CA LEU A 839 -6.31 -3.40 24.26
C LEU A 839 -7.70 -4.00 24.30
N ALA A 840 -8.52 -3.80 23.26
CA ALA A 840 -9.84 -4.39 23.12
C ALA A 840 -9.77 -5.93 23.11
N SER A 841 -8.80 -6.51 22.41
CA SER A 841 -8.56 -7.96 22.39
C SER A 841 -8.22 -8.51 23.77
N ILE A 842 -7.33 -7.84 24.51
CA ILE A 842 -6.98 -8.24 25.90
C ILE A 842 -8.21 -8.19 26.80
N LEU A 843 -9.05 -7.16 26.69
CA LEU A 843 -10.27 -7.00 27.49
C LEU A 843 -11.27 -8.12 27.19
N ILE A 844 -11.52 -8.42 25.90
CA ILE A 844 -12.44 -9.49 25.49
C ILE A 844 -11.93 -10.84 25.96
N VAL A 845 -10.65 -11.13 25.80
CA VAL A 845 -10.01 -12.36 26.32
C VAL A 845 -10.19 -12.48 27.83
N TYR A 846 -9.96 -11.39 28.58
CA TYR A 846 -10.20 -11.37 30.02
C TYR A 846 -11.64 -11.70 30.38
N LEU A 847 -12.62 -11.06 29.71
CA LEU A 847 -14.05 -11.31 29.96
C LEU A 847 -14.43 -12.78 29.70
N ILE A 848 -13.99 -13.36 28.58
CA ILE A 848 -14.29 -14.75 28.24
C ILE A 848 -13.63 -15.70 29.24
N MET A 849 -12.40 -15.41 29.66
CA MET A 849 -11.74 -16.19 30.72
C MET A 849 -12.49 -16.10 32.04
N VAL A 850 -13.00 -14.94 32.44
CA VAL A 850 -13.83 -14.77 33.65
C VAL A 850 -15.09 -15.62 33.59
N LEU A 851 -15.78 -15.64 32.45
CA LEU A 851 -16.96 -16.50 32.23
C LEU A 851 -16.60 -17.99 32.28
N THR A 852 -15.46 -18.37 31.72
CA THR A 852 -15.00 -19.77 31.67
C THR A 852 -14.58 -20.27 33.04
N PHE A 853 -13.75 -19.53 33.75
CA PHE A 853 -13.20 -19.91 35.05
C PHE A 853 -14.09 -19.54 36.23
N LYS A 854 -15.14 -18.73 36.02
CA LYS A 854 -16.06 -18.22 37.05
C LYS A 854 -15.34 -17.56 38.23
N THR A 855 -14.21 -16.92 37.98
CA THR A 855 -13.44 -16.16 38.96
C THR A 855 -12.66 -15.03 38.26
N LEU A 856 -12.39 -13.92 38.95
CA LEU A 856 -11.60 -12.80 38.45
C LEU A 856 -10.08 -13.03 38.61
N LYS A 857 -9.67 -13.86 39.59
CA LYS A 857 -8.25 -14.05 39.97
C LYS A 857 -7.50 -14.99 39.03
N ALA A 858 -8.13 -16.06 38.56
CA ALA A 858 -7.47 -17.02 37.67
C ALA A 858 -7.17 -16.38 36.29
N PRO A 859 -8.10 -15.68 35.63
CA PRO A 859 -7.82 -14.92 34.43
C PRO A 859 -6.69 -13.88 34.58
N LEU A 860 -6.67 -13.15 35.71
CA LEU A 860 -5.61 -12.19 35.98
C LEU A 860 -4.22 -12.85 36.08
N ALA A 861 -4.16 -14.06 36.67
CA ALA A 861 -2.91 -14.82 36.72
C ALA A 861 -2.47 -15.31 35.32
N ILE A 862 -3.42 -15.59 34.44
CA ILE A 862 -3.13 -16.00 33.07
C ILE A 862 -2.64 -14.81 32.25
N LEU A 863 -3.25 -13.63 32.40
CA LEU A 863 -2.86 -12.42 31.64
C LEU A 863 -1.43 -11.95 31.89
N ILE A 864 -0.79 -12.34 33.00
CA ILE A 864 0.63 -12.04 33.26
C ILE A 864 1.55 -12.64 32.17
N THR A 865 1.07 -13.62 31.41
CA THR A 865 1.80 -14.19 30.28
C THR A 865 2.05 -13.20 29.16
N LEU A 866 1.25 -12.15 29.01
CA LEU A 866 1.38 -11.16 27.94
C LEU A 866 2.64 -10.29 28.12
N PRO A 867 2.89 -9.63 29.27
CA PRO A 867 4.15 -8.95 29.48
C PRO A 867 5.38 -9.91 29.47
N LEU A 868 5.18 -11.19 29.83
CA LEU A 868 6.26 -12.17 29.70
C LEU A 868 6.55 -12.54 28.24
N ALA A 869 5.54 -12.54 27.38
CA ALA A 869 5.71 -12.77 25.95
C ALA A 869 6.40 -11.60 25.25
N SER A 870 6.07 -10.36 25.63
CA SER A 870 6.72 -9.18 25.04
C SER A 870 8.23 -9.12 25.32
N ILE A 871 8.69 -9.67 26.45
CA ILE A 871 10.13 -9.85 26.71
C ILE A 871 10.79 -10.67 25.59
N GLY A 872 10.21 -11.82 25.29
CA GLY A 872 10.73 -12.72 24.27
C GLY A 872 10.63 -12.14 22.86
N ALA A 873 9.54 -11.43 22.56
CA ALA A 873 9.33 -10.77 21.28
C ALA A 873 10.39 -9.68 21.04
N VAL A 874 10.60 -8.80 22.01
CA VAL A 874 11.60 -7.74 21.94
C VAL A 874 13.02 -8.31 21.81
N LEU A 875 13.37 -9.31 22.63
CA LEU A 875 14.67 -9.98 22.53
C LEU A 875 14.85 -10.68 21.17
N GLY A 876 13.78 -11.24 20.61
CA GLY A 876 13.79 -11.84 19.27
C GLY A 876 14.14 -10.82 18.19
N LEU A 877 13.45 -9.66 18.16
CA LEU A 877 13.73 -8.56 17.23
C LEU A 877 15.18 -8.07 17.34
N LEU A 878 15.67 -7.93 18.58
CA LEU A 878 17.06 -7.56 18.87
C LEU A 878 18.09 -8.53 18.31
N ILE A 879 17.88 -9.83 18.56
CA ILE A 879 18.82 -10.89 18.12
C ILE A 879 18.82 -11.01 16.60
N ALA A 880 17.62 -10.93 15.99
CA ALA A 880 17.45 -11.03 14.55
C ALA A 880 17.81 -9.73 13.81
N ARG A 881 18.02 -8.62 14.53
CA ARG A 881 18.25 -7.27 13.98
C ARG A 881 17.16 -6.85 12.99
N VAL A 882 15.90 -7.10 13.33
CA VAL A 882 14.76 -6.81 12.48
C VAL A 882 13.94 -5.68 13.10
N PRO A 883 13.46 -4.68 12.32
CA PRO A 883 12.68 -3.57 12.85
C PRO A 883 11.31 -4.00 13.38
N ALA A 884 10.72 -3.17 14.24
CA ALA A 884 9.33 -3.34 14.65
C ALA A 884 8.41 -2.58 13.70
N ASP A 885 8.03 -3.23 12.62
CA ASP A 885 7.08 -2.76 11.61
C ASP A 885 5.62 -3.12 11.95
N ALA A 886 4.68 -2.78 11.06
CA ALA A 886 3.27 -3.12 11.22
C ALA A 886 3.06 -4.65 11.33
N THR A 887 3.87 -5.47 10.65
CA THR A 887 3.76 -6.93 10.69
C THR A 887 4.26 -7.50 12.02
N ALA A 888 5.26 -6.87 12.65
CA ALA A 888 5.66 -7.18 14.02
C ALA A 888 4.52 -6.95 15.02
N LEU A 889 3.73 -5.88 14.84
CA LEU A 889 2.55 -5.60 15.69
C LEU A 889 1.43 -6.62 15.45
N ILE A 890 1.20 -7.05 14.21
CA ILE A 890 0.29 -8.18 13.91
C ILE A 890 0.77 -9.44 14.62
N GLY A 891 2.08 -9.71 14.60
CA GLY A 891 2.71 -10.79 15.37
C GLY A 891 2.48 -10.67 16.88
N ALA A 892 2.59 -9.47 17.43
CA ALA A 892 2.32 -9.20 18.84
C ALA A 892 0.83 -9.39 19.19
N LEU A 893 -0.09 -8.95 18.34
CA LEU A 893 -1.52 -9.22 18.50
C LEU A 893 -1.82 -10.73 18.51
N MET A 894 -1.17 -11.49 17.63
CA MET A 894 -1.28 -12.95 17.60
C MET A 894 -0.77 -13.61 18.87
N LEU A 895 0.34 -13.11 19.43
CA LEU A 895 0.89 -13.62 20.69
C LEU A 895 -0.12 -13.55 21.82
N ILE A 896 -1.01 -12.55 21.86
CA ILE A 896 -2.10 -12.45 22.87
C ILE A 896 -2.94 -13.74 22.86
N GLY A 897 -3.30 -14.25 21.68
CA GLY A 897 -4.07 -15.48 21.54
C GLY A 897 -3.25 -16.75 21.81
N ILE A 898 -2.00 -16.80 21.33
CA ILE A 898 -1.18 -18.02 21.38
C ILE A 898 -0.66 -18.30 22.80
N VAL A 899 -0.11 -17.30 23.46
CA VAL A 899 0.59 -17.47 24.73
C VAL A 899 -0.38 -17.77 25.86
N VAL A 900 -1.54 -17.13 25.85
CA VAL A 900 -2.58 -17.33 26.88
C VAL A 900 -3.07 -18.79 26.92
N THR A 901 -3.08 -19.51 25.77
CA THR A 901 -3.60 -20.89 25.71
C THR A 901 -2.80 -21.87 26.57
N ASN A 902 -1.47 -21.76 26.60
CA ASN A 902 -0.61 -22.61 27.42
C ASN A 902 -0.89 -22.42 28.91
N ALA A 903 -1.10 -21.20 29.34
CA ALA A 903 -1.45 -20.86 30.71
C ALA A 903 -2.88 -21.31 31.08
N ILE A 904 -3.84 -21.22 30.13
CA ILE A 904 -5.23 -21.71 30.35
C ILE A 904 -5.24 -23.21 30.66
N VAL A 905 -4.57 -24.02 29.83
CA VAL A 905 -4.50 -25.48 29.98
C VAL A 905 -3.83 -25.84 31.29
N LEU A 906 -2.81 -25.08 31.75
CA LEU A 906 -2.13 -25.26 33.01
C LEU A 906 -3.04 -24.94 34.20
N ILE A 907 -3.64 -23.74 34.20
CA ILE A 907 -4.49 -23.26 35.31
C ILE A 907 -5.82 -24.05 35.41
N ASP A 908 -6.38 -24.50 34.26
CA ASP A 908 -7.55 -25.38 34.27
C ASP A 908 -7.24 -26.71 35.02
N ARG A 909 -6.06 -27.29 34.79
CA ARG A 909 -5.60 -28.47 35.52
C ARG A 909 -5.39 -28.18 37.01
N VAL A 910 -4.82 -27.04 37.38
CA VAL A 910 -4.68 -26.60 38.78
C VAL A 910 -6.05 -26.55 39.45
N LYS A 911 -7.04 -25.95 38.80
CA LYS A 911 -8.41 -25.86 39.35
C LYS A 911 -9.09 -27.19 39.51
N GLN A 912 -8.94 -28.11 38.56
CA GLN A 912 -9.44 -29.48 38.68
C GLN A 912 -8.83 -30.19 39.89
N ASN A 913 -7.53 -30.01 40.09
CA ASN A 913 -6.83 -30.63 41.24
C ASN A 913 -7.21 -29.95 42.58
N GLU A 914 -7.54 -28.67 42.62
CA GLU A 914 -8.01 -27.96 43.82
C GLU A 914 -9.30 -28.54 44.44
N GLU A 915 -10.06 -29.32 43.68
CA GLU A 915 -11.23 -30.02 44.22
C GLU A 915 -10.86 -31.15 45.22
N THR A 916 -9.64 -31.69 45.08
CA THR A 916 -9.16 -32.85 45.86
C THR A 916 -7.87 -32.62 46.62
N MET A 917 -7.14 -31.52 46.31
CA MET A 917 -5.82 -31.22 46.87
C MET A 917 -5.74 -29.77 47.37
N ILE A 918 -4.79 -29.46 48.22
CA ILE A 918 -4.44 -28.08 48.58
C ILE A 918 -3.83 -27.37 47.35
N ILE A 919 -4.01 -26.05 47.31
CA ILE A 919 -3.57 -25.22 46.15
C ILE A 919 -2.13 -25.51 45.77
N ARG A 920 -1.20 -25.63 46.74
CA ARG A 920 0.22 -25.81 46.46
C ARG A 920 0.53 -27.16 45.80
N ASP A 921 -0.06 -28.23 46.31
CA ASP A 921 0.13 -29.54 45.73
C ASP A 921 -0.59 -29.68 44.38
N ALA A 922 -1.75 -29.04 44.25
CA ALA A 922 -2.46 -28.92 43.00
C ALA A 922 -1.62 -28.25 41.91
N ILE A 923 -0.88 -27.17 42.26
CA ILE A 923 0.05 -26.48 41.36
C ILE A 923 1.21 -27.41 40.98
N LEU A 924 1.88 -28.04 41.96
CA LEU A 924 3.05 -28.90 41.71
C LEU A 924 2.69 -30.11 40.82
N GLU A 925 1.55 -30.74 41.07
CA GLU A 925 1.06 -31.85 40.23
C GLU A 925 0.68 -31.38 38.83
N ALA A 926 -0.11 -30.32 38.71
CA ALA A 926 -0.54 -29.80 37.43
C ALA A 926 0.65 -29.39 36.56
N CYS A 927 1.61 -28.66 37.12
CA CYS A 927 2.81 -28.26 36.41
C CYS A 927 3.69 -29.44 36.01
N GLY A 928 3.83 -30.44 36.89
CA GLY A 928 4.60 -31.66 36.62
C GLY A 928 4.01 -32.49 35.47
N THR A 929 2.68 -32.61 35.42
CA THR A 929 1.98 -33.39 34.39
C THR A 929 1.82 -32.62 33.05
N ARG A 930 1.72 -31.30 33.08
CA ARG A 930 1.52 -30.45 31.89
C ARG A 930 2.81 -29.92 31.26
N LEU A 931 3.98 -30.09 31.91
CA LEU A 931 5.26 -29.62 31.39
C LEU A 931 5.51 -30.11 29.95
N ARG A 932 5.36 -31.39 29.70
CA ARG A 932 5.68 -32.01 28.45
C ARG A 932 4.72 -31.56 27.32
N PRO A 933 3.39 -31.60 27.46
CA PRO A 933 2.49 -31.06 26.46
C PRO A 933 2.80 -29.60 26.10
N VAL A 934 2.95 -28.73 27.11
CA VAL A 934 3.22 -27.29 26.90
C VAL A 934 4.52 -27.05 26.14
N VAL A 935 5.61 -27.75 26.50
CA VAL A 935 6.88 -27.61 25.79
C VAL A 935 6.79 -28.20 24.37
N MET A 936 6.10 -29.32 24.20
CA MET A 936 5.95 -29.96 22.90
C MET A 936 5.15 -29.08 21.91
N THR A 937 4.05 -28.47 22.36
CA THR A 937 3.25 -27.57 21.51
C THR A 937 4.05 -26.30 21.17
N ALA A 938 4.71 -25.70 22.16
CA ALA A 938 5.54 -24.50 21.92
C ALA A 938 6.69 -24.76 20.93
N VAL A 939 7.44 -25.87 21.11
CA VAL A 939 8.54 -26.22 20.20
C VAL A 939 8.00 -26.57 18.81
N ALA A 940 6.89 -27.27 18.72
CA ALA A 940 6.26 -27.60 17.43
C ALA A 940 5.82 -26.33 16.67
N THR A 941 5.23 -25.36 17.37
CA THR A 941 4.82 -24.08 16.79
C THR A 941 6.03 -23.25 16.36
N ILE A 942 7.07 -23.15 17.19
CA ILE A 942 8.32 -22.46 16.86
C ILE A 942 8.96 -23.08 15.61
N CYS A 943 9.09 -24.42 15.57
CA CYS A 943 9.69 -25.12 14.43
C CYS A 943 8.83 -25.02 13.15
N ALA A 944 7.50 -24.93 13.28
CA ALA A 944 6.60 -24.71 12.14
C ALA A 944 6.78 -23.32 11.51
N MET A 945 7.24 -22.33 12.29
CA MET A 945 7.48 -20.96 11.81
C MET A 945 8.93 -20.71 11.37
N LEU A 946 9.85 -21.65 11.56
CA LEU A 946 11.24 -21.50 11.13
C LEU A 946 11.39 -21.25 9.61
N PRO A 947 10.61 -21.90 8.71
CA PRO A 947 10.70 -21.59 7.29
C PRO A 947 10.48 -20.12 6.98
N LEU A 948 9.49 -19.47 7.64
CA LEU A 948 9.21 -18.02 7.50
C LEU A 948 10.41 -17.14 7.95
N LEU A 949 11.29 -17.64 8.81
CA LEU A 949 12.46 -16.91 9.27
C LEU A 949 13.64 -16.98 8.27
N PHE A 950 13.75 -18.09 7.54
CA PHE A 950 14.84 -18.37 6.62
C PHE A 950 14.42 -18.36 5.14
N GLY A 951 13.13 -18.18 4.85
CA GLY A 951 12.64 -17.99 3.50
C GLY A 951 13.28 -16.75 2.88
N HIS A 952 13.63 -16.80 1.60
CA HIS A 952 14.00 -15.60 0.86
C HIS A 952 12.73 -14.76 0.76
N THR A 953 12.83 -13.49 1.09
CA THR A 953 11.78 -12.51 0.83
C THR A 953 11.79 -12.25 -0.68
N GLU A 954 11.07 -13.11 -1.42
CA GLU A 954 10.75 -12.79 -2.82
C GLU A 954 9.84 -11.57 -2.82
N ASP A 955 9.91 -10.82 -3.88
CA ASP A 955 9.22 -9.56 -4.09
C ASP A 955 7.77 -9.57 -3.64
N GLY A 956 7.40 -8.59 -2.81
CA GLY A 956 6.04 -8.41 -2.34
C GLY A 956 5.63 -9.20 -1.10
N SER A 957 6.52 -9.94 -0.45
CA SER A 957 6.20 -10.65 0.80
C SER A 957 5.98 -9.68 1.96
N LEU A 958 4.72 -9.23 2.15
CA LEU A 958 4.26 -8.47 3.31
C LEU A 958 4.25 -9.30 4.61
N VAL A 959 4.31 -10.63 4.53
CA VAL A 959 4.47 -11.49 5.70
C VAL A 959 5.94 -11.54 6.05
N SER A 960 6.36 -10.51 6.72
CA SER A 960 7.76 -10.23 6.98
C SER A 960 8.37 -11.18 8.00
N LYS A 961 9.66 -11.31 7.92
CA LYS A 961 10.56 -11.88 8.92
C LYS A 961 10.25 -11.37 10.32
N SER A 962 9.81 -10.10 10.44
CA SER A 962 9.43 -9.44 11.69
C SER A 962 8.30 -10.17 12.43
N LEU A 963 7.24 -10.57 11.73
CA LEU A 963 6.12 -11.33 12.30
C LEU A 963 6.61 -12.67 12.87
N ALA A 964 7.39 -13.42 12.09
CA ALA A 964 7.91 -14.73 12.53
C ALA A 964 8.84 -14.57 13.75
N VAL A 965 9.74 -13.59 13.74
CA VAL A 965 10.66 -13.30 14.84
C VAL A 965 9.91 -12.96 16.13
N VAL A 966 8.90 -12.08 16.05
CA VAL A 966 8.07 -11.69 17.22
C VAL A 966 7.35 -12.91 17.81
N VAL A 967 6.75 -13.75 16.96
CA VAL A 967 5.99 -14.91 17.45
C VAL A 967 6.93 -16.00 18.00
N ILE A 968 8.03 -16.30 17.33
CA ILE A 968 9.04 -17.28 17.79
C ILE A 968 9.65 -16.82 19.11
N GLY A 969 10.16 -15.59 19.14
CA GLY A 969 10.77 -15.01 20.33
C GLY A 969 9.79 -14.90 21.50
N GLY A 970 8.59 -14.36 21.22
CA GLY A 970 7.53 -14.21 22.21
C GLY A 970 7.05 -15.54 22.79
N LEU A 971 6.84 -16.55 21.95
CA LEU A 971 6.43 -17.88 22.39
C LEU A 971 7.53 -18.62 23.18
N ALA A 972 8.79 -18.50 22.76
CA ALA A 972 9.94 -19.08 23.47
C ALA A 972 10.09 -18.45 24.87
N GLY A 973 10.14 -17.12 24.94
CA GLY A 973 10.23 -16.38 26.21
C GLY A 973 9.03 -16.65 27.11
N ALA A 974 7.83 -16.53 26.58
CA ALA A 974 6.61 -16.78 27.33
C ALA A 974 6.55 -18.23 27.88
N THR A 975 6.90 -19.24 27.10
CA THR A 975 6.80 -20.64 27.52
C THR A 975 7.69 -20.92 28.72
N VAL A 976 8.94 -20.44 28.70
CA VAL A 976 9.90 -20.62 29.81
C VAL A 976 9.41 -19.89 31.06
N LEU A 977 9.02 -18.63 30.89
CA LEU A 977 8.60 -17.78 32.03
C LEU A 977 7.22 -18.21 32.58
N THR A 978 6.27 -18.60 31.72
CA THR A 978 4.93 -19.06 32.12
C THR A 978 5.00 -20.29 33.06
N LEU A 979 5.88 -21.24 32.78
CA LEU A 979 6.03 -22.43 33.59
C LEU A 979 6.53 -22.16 35.02
N VAL A 980 7.12 -20.99 35.26
CA VAL A 980 7.64 -20.60 36.57
C VAL A 980 6.83 -19.45 37.19
N VAL A 981 6.60 -18.37 36.44
CA VAL A 981 6.01 -17.13 36.98
C VAL A 981 4.49 -17.25 37.19
N VAL A 982 3.76 -17.85 36.25
CA VAL A 982 2.28 -17.95 36.35
C VAL A 982 1.85 -18.78 37.57
N PRO A 983 2.42 -19.97 37.88
CA PRO A 983 2.10 -20.72 39.09
C PRO A 983 2.37 -19.95 40.38
N VAL A 984 3.50 -19.22 40.43
CA VAL A 984 3.87 -18.38 41.58
C VAL A 984 2.89 -17.22 41.75
N PHE A 985 2.52 -16.55 40.63
CA PHE A 985 1.57 -15.44 40.67
C PHE A 985 0.15 -15.92 41.03
N TYR A 986 -0.25 -17.12 40.54
CA TYR A 986 -1.51 -17.74 40.93
C TYR A 986 -1.57 -18.01 42.44
N GLU A 987 -0.52 -18.62 43.03
CA GLU A 987 -0.47 -18.83 44.50
C GLU A 987 -0.45 -17.51 45.26
N LEU A 988 0.14 -16.43 44.67
CA LEU A 988 0.16 -15.09 45.29
C LEU A 988 -1.27 -14.48 45.36
N LEU A 989 -2.04 -14.58 44.29
CA LEU A 989 -3.43 -14.09 44.24
C LEU A 989 -4.36 -14.86 45.22
N TYR A 990 -4.05 -16.11 45.48
CA TYR A 990 -4.78 -16.98 46.40
C TYR A 990 -4.04 -17.18 47.74
N PHE A 991 -3.09 -16.29 48.09
CA PHE A 991 -2.20 -16.42 49.24
C PHE A 991 -2.94 -16.70 50.58
N ARG A 992 -4.04 -15.95 50.85
CA ARG A 992 -4.85 -16.15 52.09
C ARG A 992 -5.43 -17.54 52.17
N LYS A 993 -5.98 -18.09 51.07
CA LYS A 993 -6.56 -19.44 50.98
C LYS A 993 -5.46 -20.51 51.12
N SER A 994 -4.34 -20.33 50.41
CA SER A 994 -3.21 -21.27 50.46
C SER A 994 -2.55 -21.32 51.86
N LYS A 995 -2.42 -20.16 52.53
CA LYS A 995 -1.88 -20.11 53.91
C LYS A 995 -2.79 -20.81 54.89
N ARG A 996 -4.11 -20.62 54.81
CA ARG A 996 -5.13 -21.26 55.65
C ARG A 996 -5.14 -22.80 55.46
N GLN A 997 -5.09 -23.27 54.24
CA GLN A 997 -5.05 -24.70 53.95
C GLN A 997 -3.80 -25.39 54.48
N ARG A 998 -2.64 -24.74 54.40
CA ARG A 998 -1.37 -25.25 54.95
C ARG A 998 -1.38 -25.32 56.48
N ALA A 999 -1.93 -24.31 57.13
CA ALA A 999 -2.08 -24.33 58.62
C ALA A 999 -2.98 -25.49 59.08
N GLN A 1000 -4.11 -25.71 58.40
CA GLN A 1000 -4.99 -26.82 58.68
C GLN A 1000 -4.31 -28.20 58.46
N GLN A 1001 -3.46 -28.34 57.44
CA GLN A 1001 -2.73 -29.59 57.21
C GLN A 1001 -1.69 -29.87 58.31
N LEU A 1002 -1.00 -28.85 58.84
CA LEU A 1002 -0.06 -28.99 59.94
C LEU A 1002 -0.77 -29.41 61.22
N GLU A 1003 -1.93 -28.77 61.51
CA GLU A 1003 -2.74 -29.15 62.71
C GLU A 1003 -3.26 -30.60 62.61
N VAL A 1004 -3.70 -31.07 61.42
CA VAL A 1004 -4.13 -32.47 61.23
C VAL A 1004 -2.95 -33.43 61.29
N GLY A 1005 -1.78 -33.07 60.75
CA GLY A 1005 -0.55 -33.85 60.82
C GLY A 1005 -0.04 -34.00 62.26
N GLU A 1006 -0.09 -32.94 63.06
CA GLU A 1006 0.28 -32.97 64.49
C GLU A 1006 -0.71 -33.83 65.33
N LYS A 1007 -2.03 -33.78 65.02
CA LYS A 1007 -3.06 -34.61 65.65
C LYS A 1007 -2.94 -36.09 65.28
N ILE A 1008 -2.40 -36.46 64.14
CA ILE A 1008 -2.15 -37.83 63.72
C ILE A 1008 -0.85 -38.36 64.30
N ALA A 1009 0.12 -37.47 64.59
CA ALA A 1009 1.39 -37.82 65.17
C ALA A 1009 1.38 -37.90 66.72
N GLN A 1010 0.33 -37.33 67.34
CA GLN A 1010 -0.01 -37.56 68.73
C GLN A 1010 -0.98 -38.76 68.87
#